data_28c62431679b22081befeddffbf3f139
#
_entry.id   28c62431679b22081befeddffbf3f139
#
_cell.length_a   1.000
_cell.length_b   1.000
_cell.length_c   1.000
_cell.angle_alpha   90.00
_cell.angle_beta   90.00
_cell.angle_gamma   90.00
#
_symmetry.space_group_name_H-M   'P 1'
#
loop_
_entity.id
_entity.type
_entity.pdbx_description
1 polymer ?
#
loop_
_entity_poly.entity_id
_entity_poly.type
_entity_poly.pdbx_seq_one_letter_code
_entity_poly.pdbx_strand_id
1 'polypeptide(L)'
;MKSRLLISWFALLSFSLTAVYSQNQEEGWESVLETLLSDEDLTADVLEELSDIYESLHAMPLNINTATRDELSMLPFLTDRQIEDIHAYIYMHGPMLTLGELQLTGSLDYATRQLLRHFVYAGPPSPQMERIRLADVLSGGRNELVARMDIPLYLRDGFRKGTYLGGRLSHNLRYSFNWHNRIRFGFSADKDAGEKGYDFCSPYLFMKDMGVLKELALGNFKAQYGQGLLLGGGFSVGKSMVLSSMSRQSQGLKPHSSTQEYGYLRGGGAAVGWGHTTFTLLAADTPLDATIKGDTVIGSLKEDGYHRTQLELSKKHNASLRTLAANVRYNYRGLKFGVTAMTESLSLPYKGRSRFSGVSADCSLNRSRYSLQAELSLLDSKPALIASQTFRLGSGWSLNAVVRHYSPEYMSLHSNAMSEGGVQNETGLLTGFAHNGHDLKLSGYADLFRHPQPRYGASAPSKGMDLRIEADWRVGRQDAFYATARFKAKQKDCKYTGQLEYCLTGRYRLRWTHDCRSGAQLKTQFFYVRYDFIAEPITNGYAITQNYSRSLLKEKLELNLTAAVFYTQSYDCRVSVYESGLRYSYNFVSLYGKGGRVAATVKYRIGQSMQLNLKAGGTYYLDRDEISSAQQRIASNHKEDISLQFIAKF
;
A
#
# COMPACT_ATOMS: atom_id res chain seq x y z
N MET A 1 17.78 -27.63 28.46
CA MET A 1 17.26 -26.53 29.33
C MET A 1 16.68 -25.35 28.58
N LYS A 2 17.18 -24.98 27.42
CA LYS A 2 16.68 -23.78 26.65
C LYS A 2 15.28 -23.94 26.04
N SER A 3 14.81 -25.16 25.74
CA SER A 3 13.49 -25.40 25.16
C SER A 3 12.33 -25.32 26.19
N ARG A 4 12.59 -25.51 27.45
CA ARG A 4 11.56 -25.41 28.51
C ARG A 4 11.21 -23.96 28.90
N LEU A 5 12.10 -23.02 28.66
CA LEU A 5 11.86 -21.59 28.91
C LEU A 5 10.86 -20.98 27.91
N LEU A 6 10.92 -21.36 26.63
CA LEU A 6 9.99 -20.85 25.59
C LEU A 6 8.54 -21.30 25.84
N ILE A 7 8.35 -22.55 26.28
CA ILE A 7 7.02 -23.11 26.58
C ILE A 7 6.45 -22.47 27.86
N SER A 8 7.30 -22.15 28.85
CA SER A 8 6.89 -21.49 30.10
C SER A 8 6.42 -20.04 29.86
N TRP A 9 6.99 -19.32 28.90
CA TRP A 9 6.57 -17.97 28.55
C TRP A 9 5.24 -17.95 27.80
N PHE A 10 4.96 -18.98 27.00
CA PHE A 10 3.66 -19.13 26.31
C PHE A 10 2.51 -19.44 27.30
N ALA A 11 2.82 -20.21 28.39
CA ALA A 11 1.85 -20.53 29.42
C ALA A 11 1.59 -19.37 30.39
N LEU A 12 2.55 -18.45 30.59
CA LEU A 12 2.40 -17.27 31.48
C LEU A 12 1.53 -16.15 30.88
N LEU A 13 1.41 -16.09 29.54
CA LEU A 13 0.54 -15.13 28.87
C LEU A 13 -0.95 -15.53 28.91
N SER A 14 -1.28 -16.75 29.33
CA SER A 14 -2.65 -17.25 29.41
C SER A 14 -3.32 -17.13 30.78
N PHE A 15 -2.61 -16.68 31.83
CA PHE A 15 -3.16 -16.59 33.20
C PHE A 15 -3.16 -15.15 33.74
N SER A 16 -4.33 -14.75 34.17
CA SER A 16 -4.77 -13.62 34.99
C SER A 16 -5.43 -12.45 34.24
N LEU A 17 -6.74 -12.53 34.07
CA LEU A 17 -7.60 -11.37 33.83
C LEU A 17 -8.87 -11.47 34.68
N THR A 18 -8.87 -10.75 35.79
CA THR A 18 -10.09 -10.44 36.56
C THR A 18 -10.86 -9.31 35.89
N ALA A 19 -12.17 -9.47 35.84
CA ALA A 19 -13.12 -8.64 35.14
C ALA A 19 -13.18 -7.20 35.65
N VAL A 20 -13.15 -6.26 34.71
CA VAL A 20 -13.60 -4.87 34.90
C VAL A 20 -14.60 -4.56 33.79
N TYR A 21 -15.73 -3.97 34.15
CA TYR A 21 -16.86 -3.66 33.29
C TYR A 21 -16.49 -2.87 32.03
N SER A 22 -17.02 -3.30 30.90
CA SER A 22 -16.81 -2.73 29.56
C SER A 22 -17.84 -1.65 29.23
N GLN A 23 -17.35 -0.49 28.83
CA GLN A 23 -18.05 0.38 27.88
C GLN A 23 -17.59 -0.01 26.46
N ASN A 24 -18.49 0.07 25.46
CA ASN A 24 -18.18 -0.18 24.06
C ASN A 24 -16.99 0.69 23.65
N GLN A 25 -15.83 0.07 23.41
CA GLN A 25 -14.67 0.73 22.86
C GLN A 25 -14.85 0.87 21.35
N GLU A 26 -14.76 2.09 20.84
CA GLU A 26 -14.55 2.33 19.42
C GLU A 26 -13.10 1.92 19.09
N GLU A 27 -12.92 0.91 18.25
CA GLU A 27 -11.60 0.57 17.70
C GLU A 27 -11.08 1.79 16.93
N GLY A 28 -9.83 2.18 17.18
CA GLY A 28 -9.18 3.22 16.39
C GLY A 28 -9.13 2.79 14.91
N TRP A 29 -9.38 3.69 13.97
CA TRP A 29 -9.36 3.38 12.55
C TRP A 29 -8.03 2.73 12.09
N GLU A 30 -6.93 3.01 12.78
CA GLU A 30 -5.62 2.42 12.52
C GLU A 30 -5.63 0.88 12.73
N SER A 31 -6.32 0.37 13.76
CA SER A 31 -6.38 -1.08 14.02
C SER A 31 -7.23 -1.82 12.98
N VAL A 32 -8.30 -1.17 12.52
CA VAL A 32 -9.13 -1.71 11.43
C VAL A 32 -8.36 -1.70 10.11
N LEU A 33 -7.60 -0.63 9.85
CA LEU A 33 -6.69 -0.53 8.71
C LEU A 33 -5.66 -1.67 8.76
N GLU A 34 -5.02 -1.91 9.90
CA GLU A 34 -4.07 -3.00 10.08
C GLU A 34 -4.68 -4.38 9.75
N THR A 35 -5.95 -4.56 10.03
CA THR A 35 -6.66 -5.80 9.70
C THR A 35 -6.87 -5.96 8.19
N LEU A 36 -7.24 -4.88 7.50
CA LEU A 36 -7.37 -4.86 6.04
C LEU A 36 -6.01 -5.00 5.33
N LEU A 37 -4.97 -4.43 5.92
CA LEU A 37 -3.62 -4.36 5.37
C LEU A 37 -2.78 -5.63 5.64
N SER A 38 -3.26 -6.53 6.46
CA SER A 38 -2.57 -7.81 6.70
C SER A 38 -2.54 -8.73 5.47
N ASP A 39 -2.92 -8.22 4.29
CA ASP A 39 -2.84 -8.93 3.02
C ASP A 39 -1.40 -8.91 2.48
N GLU A 40 -0.85 -10.08 2.17
CA GLU A 40 0.53 -10.28 1.68
C GLU A 40 0.81 -9.63 0.32
N ASP A 41 -0.22 -9.16 -0.39
CA ASP A 41 -0.08 -8.55 -1.72
C ASP A 41 0.24 -7.04 -1.65
N LEU A 42 0.19 -6.43 -0.46
CA LEU A 42 0.49 -5.02 -0.27
C LEU A 42 1.95 -4.80 0.10
N THR A 43 2.59 -3.87 -0.58
CA THR A 43 3.95 -3.44 -0.24
C THR A 43 3.91 -2.36 0.86
N ALA A 44 5.03 -2.14 1.54
CA ALA A 44 5.15 -1.08 2.54
C ALA A 44 4.82 0.30 1.96
N ASP A 45 5.20 0.55 0.71
CA ASP A 45 4.95 1.81 0.00
C ASP A 45 3.45 2.07 -0.24
N VAL A 46 2.71 1.01 -0.63
CA VAL A 46 1.25 1.09 -0.77
C VAL A 46 0.58 1.44 0.56
N LEU A 47 1.07 0.87 1.65
CA LEU A 47 0.56 1.11 2.98
C LEU A 47 0.85 2.54 3.46
N GLU A 48 2.01 3.08 3.13
CA GLU A 48 2.38 4.46 3.43
C GLU A 48 1.46 5.45 2.70
N GLU A 49 1.20 5.25 1.40
CA GLU A 49 0.29 6.09 0.61
C GLU A 49 -1.16 5.99 1.12
N LEU A 50 -1.63 4.79 1.45
CA LEU A 50 -2.95 4.60 2.06
C LEU A 50 -3.07 5.31 3.41
N SER A 51 -2.04 5.26 4.25
CA SER A 51 -2.00 6.00 5.51
C SER A 51 -2.14 7.51 5.32
N ASP A 52 -1.46 8.07 4.34
CA ASP A 52 -1.58 9.51 4.03
C ASP A 52 -3.02 9.89 3.65
N ILE A 53 -3.68 9.04 2.85
CA ILE A 53 -5.08 9.24 2.46
C ILE A 53 -6.00 9.18 3.69
N TYR A 54 -5.87 8.14 4.51
CA TYR A 54 -6.70 7.96 5.69
C TYR A 54 -6.48 9.05 6.74
N GLU A 55 -5.23 9.42 7.01
CA GLU A 55 -4.94 10.52 7.94
C GLU A 55 -5.51 11.85 7.43
N SER A 56 -5.38 12.14 6.14
CA SER A 56 -5.95 13.32 5.53
C SER A 56 -7.48 13.38 5.67
N LEU A 57 -8.16 12.25 5.44
CA LEU A 57 -9.61 12.14 5.57
C LEU A 57 -10.07 12.12 7.04
N HIS A 58 -9.29 11.53 7.93
CA HIS A 58 -9.59 11.57 9.36
C HIS A 58 -9.41 12.97 9.95
N ALA A 59 -8.37 13.68 9.52
CA ALA A 59 -8.15 15.07 9.93
C ALA A 59 -9.25 16.01 9.44
N MET A 60 -9.79 15.76 8.22
CA MET A 60 -10.81 16.55 7.57
C MET A 60 -11.88 15.62 6.98
N PRO A 61 -12.82 15.11 7.81
CA PRO A 61 -13.85 14.18 7.36
C PRO A 61 -14.72 14.76 6.24
N LEU A 62 -15.18 13.88 5.35
CA LEU A 62 -16.05 14.24 4.24
C LEU A 62 -17.49 14.45 4.73
N ASN A 63 -18.19 15.45 4.20
CA ASN A 63 -19.63 15.55 4.42
C ASN A 63 -20.34 14.51 3.55
N ILE A 64 -20.92 13.47 4.17
CA ILE A 64 -21.54 12.35 3.46
C ILE A 64 -22.67 12.80 2.53
N ASN A 65 -23.36 13.90 2.87
CA ASN A 65 -24.47 14.44 2.08
C ASN A 65 -24.03 15.14 0.78
N THR A 66 -22.76 15.52 0.68
CA THR A 66 -22.21 16.23 -0.48
C THR A 66 -21.00 15.52 -1.08
N ALA A 67 -20.47 14.52 -0.40
CA ALA A 67 -19.34 13.74 -0.88
C ALA A 67 -19.64 13.12 -2.23
N THR A 68 -18.77 13.36 -3.17
CA THR A 68 -18.85 12.75 -4.50
C THR A 68 -18.47 11.27 -4.44
N ARG A 69 -18.87 10.53 -5.48
CA ARG A 69 -18.44 9.14 -5.63
C ARG A 69 -16.92 9.00 -5.60
N ASP A 70 -16.21 9.88 -6.29
CA ASP A 70 -14.75 9.86 -6.37
C ASP A 70 -14.10 10.10 -5.00
N GLU A 71 -14.66 10.98 -4.17
CA GLU A 71 -14.22 11.20 -2.79
C GLU A 71 -14.47 9.98 -1.90
N LEU A 72 -15.66 9.39 -1.94
CA LEU A 72 -15.95 8.17 -1.18
C LEU A 72 -15.12 6.98 -1.67
N SER A 73 -14.78 6.92 -2.95
CA SER A 73 -13.91 5.87 -3.49
C SER A 73 -12.46 5.98 -3.03
N MET A 74 -12.04 7.10 -2.45
CA MET A 74 -10.74 7.22 -1.77
C MET A 74 -10.65 6.38 -0.50
N LEU A 75 -11.79 5.88 0.03
CA LEU A 75 -11.86 4.97 1.17
C LEU A 75 -11.85 3.50 0.67
N PRO A 76 -10.71 2.80 0.68
CA PRO A 76 -10.56 1.48 0.07
C PRO A 76 -11.41 0.38 0.72
N PHE A 77 -11.90 0.55 1.90
CA PHE A 77 -12.79 -0.39 2.57
C PHE A 77 -14.26 -0.30 2.10
N LEU A 78 -14.63 0.78 1.38
CA LEU A 78 -15.95 0.89 0.77
C LEU A 78 -15.95 0.19 -0.58
N THR A 79 -16.92 -0.64 -0.85
CA THR A 79 -17.14 -1.20 -2.18
C THR A 79 -17.92 -0.21 -3.05
N ASP A 80 -17.80 -0.32 -4.36
CA ASP A 80 -18.58 0.49 -5.29
C ASP A 80 -20.08 0.40 -5.02
N ARG A 81 -20.59 -0.78 -4.62
CA ARG A 81 -21.98 -0.99 -4.25
C ARG A 81 -22.36 -0.17 -3.03
N GLN A 82 -21.54 -0.19 -1.98
CA GLN A 82 -21.81 0.56 -0.76
C GLN A 82 -21.87 2.07 -1.02
N ILE A 83 -20.98 2.58 -1.89
CA ILE A 83 -20.98 3.97 -2.32
C ILE A 83 -22.28 4.31 -3.07
N GLU A 84 -22.69 3.46 -4.01
CA GLU A 84 -23.96 3.68 -4.73
C GLU A 84 -25.18 3.61 -3.80
N ASP A 85 -25.20 2.68 -2.87
CA ASP A 85 -26.32 2.54 -1.91
C ASP A 85 -26.39 3.75 -0.96
N ILE A 86 -25.27 4.35 -0.56
CA ILE A 86 -25.22 5.60 0.19
C ILE A 86 -25.85 6.74 -0.65
N HIS A 87 -25.43 6.90 -1.90
CA HIS A 87 -25.98 7.93 -2.78
C HIS A 87 -27.45 7.71 -3.10
N ALA A 88 -27.87 6.45 -3.31
CA ALA A 88 -29.27 6.09 -3.54
C ALA A 88 -30.13 6.42 -2.31
N TYR A 89 -29.64 6.13 -1.10
CA TYR A 89 -30.33 6.50 0.14
C TYR A 89 -30.55 8.01 0.23
N ILE A 90 -29.49 8.80 0.03
CA ILE A 90 -29.57 10.28 0.07
C ILE A 90 -30.51 10.81 -1.02
N TYR A 91 -30.51 10.22 -2.22
CA TYR A 91 -31.39 10.61 -3.31
C TYR A 91 -32.87 10.31 -2.99
N MET A 92 -33.18 9.16 -2.35
CA MET A 92 -34.55 8.74 -2.06
C MET A 92 -35.13 9.38 -0.79
N HIS A 93 -34.31 9.59 0.24
CA HIS A 93 -34.75 10.01 1.57
C HIS A 93 -34.31 11.44 1.94
N GLY A 94 -33.50 12.09 1.11
CA GLY A 94 -32.91 13.38 1.41
C GLY A 94 -31.60 13.27 2.22
N PRO A 95 -31.03 14.43 2.61
CA PRO A 95 -29.77 14.47 3.36
C PRO A 95 -29.89 13.73 4.70
N MET A 96 -28.89 12.93 5.05
CA MET A 96 -28.79 12.29 6.37
C MET A 96 -28.62 13.36 7.45
N LEU A 97 -29.41 13.25 8.51
CA LEU A 97 -29.31 14.12 9.69
C LEU A 97 -28.23 13.63 10.64
N THR A 98 -28.05 12.31 10.72
CA THR A 98 -27.05 11.68 11.58
C THR A 98 -26.38 10.50 10.87
N LEU A 99 -25.15 10.16 11.24
CA LEU A 99 -24.48 8.95 10.75
C LEU A 99 -25.15 7.65 11.21
N GLY A 100 -26.08 7.72 12.17
CA GLY A 100 -26.90 6.57 12.57
C GLY A 100 -27.75 6.00 11.42
N GLU A 101 -28.15 6.84 10.47
CA GLU A 101 -28.93 6.45 9.30
C GLU A 101 -28.18 5.53 8.32
N LEU A 102 -26.85 5.46 8.41
CA LEU A 102 -26.05 4.49 7.65
C LEU A 102 -26.46 3.03 7.91
N GLN A 103 -27.10 2.74 9.04
CA GLN A 103 -27.65 1.40 9.29
C GLN A 103 -28.85 1.04 8.41
N LEU A 104 -29.49 2.03 7.79
CA LEU A 104 -30.61 1.83 6.86
C LEU A 104 -30.12 1.54 5.42
N THR A 105 -28.84 1.75 5.14
CA THR A 105 -28.22 1.34 3.89
C THR A 105 -27.84 -0.14 3.97
N GLY A 106 -28.62 -1.00 3.30
CA GLY A 106 -28.60 -2.45 3.48
C GLY A 106 -27.28 -3.17 3.12
N SER A 107 -26.35 -2.51 2.40
CA SER A 107 -25.07 -3.08 2.00
C SER A 107 -23.92 -2.80 2.99
N LEU A 108 -24.12 -1.90 3.96
CA LEU A 108 -23.10 -1.54 4.95
C LEU A 108 -23.16 -2.48 6.16
N ASP A 109 -22.13 -3.30 6.35
CA ASP A 109 -21.98 -4.09 7.56
C ASP A 109 -21.59 -3.23 8.78
N TYR A 110 -21.65 -3.80 9.97
CA TYR A 110 -21.37 -3.09 11.22
C TYR A 110 -19.92 -2.54 11.24
N ALA A 111 -18.94 -3.33 10.85
CA ALA A 111 -17.52 -2.94 10.86
C ALA A 111 -17.27 -1.77 9.89
N THR A 112 -17.79 -1.85 8.66
CA THR A 112 -17.68 -0.78 7.67
C THR A 112 -18.33 0.51 8.16
N ARG A 113 -19.52 0.44 8.82
CA ARG A 113 -20.17 1.62 9.41
C ARG A 113 -19.35 2.26 10.53
N GLN A 114 -18.78 1.46 11.42
CA GLN A 114 -17.91 1.99 12.48
C GLN A 114 -16.66 2.66 11.90
N LEU A 115 -16.03 2.02 10.93
CA LEU A 115 -14.86 2.58 10.26
C LEU A 115 -15.21 3.88 9.53
N LEU A 116 -16.34 3.93 8.83
CA LEU A 116 -16.76 5.11 8.05
C LEU A 116 -16.98 6.35 8.94
N ARG A 117 -17.41 6.19 10.18
CA ARG A 117 -17.60 7.30 11.16
C ARG A 117 -16.33 8.10 11.42
N HIS A 118 -15.16 7.51 11.23
CA HIS A 118 -13.89 8.23 11.40
C HIS A 118 -13.56 9.17 10.22
N PHE A 119 -14.22 8.99 9.08
CA PHE A 119 -13.86 9.65 7.81
C PHE A 119 -14.97 10.51 7.22
N VAL A 120 -16.18 10.42 7.77
CA VAL A 120 -17.33 11.20 7.29
C VAL A 120 -18.12 11.81 8.44
N TYR A 121 -18.84 12.88 8.15
CA TYR A 121 -19.84 13.47 9.04
C TYR A 121 -21.11 13.77 8.27
N ALA A 122 -22.25 13.83 8.97
CA ALA A 122 -23.52 14.28 8.42
C ALA A 122 -23.72 15.76 8.75
N GLY A 123 -23.84 16.60 7.74
CA GLY A 123 -24.00 18.03 7.92
C GLY A 123 -24.65 18.69 6.71
N PRO A 124 -25.09 19.96 6.84
CA PRO A 124 -25.56 20.72 5.70
C PRO A 124 -24.46 20.91 4.67
N PRO A 125 -24.81 21.18 3.40
CA PRO A 125 -23.80 21.58 2.40
C PRO A 125 -23.01 22.77 2.93
N SER A 126 -21.69 22.66 2.95
CA SER A 126 -20.85 23.79 3.32
C SER A 126 -21.09 24.93 2.31
N PRO A 127 -21.25 26.18 2.77
CA PRO A 127 -21.38 27.32 1.86
C PRO A 127 -20.14 27.34 0.95
N GLN A 128 -20.35 27.55 -0.36
CA GLN A 128 -19.24 27.75 -1.27
C GLN A 128 -18.44 28.95 -0.79
N MET A 129 -17.18 28.75 -0.44
CA MET A 129 -16.28 29.85 -0.06
C MET A 129 -16.04 30.72 -1.29
N GLU A 130 -16.71 31.86 -1.34
CA GLU A 130 -16.63 32.77 -2.48
C GLU A 130 -15.24 33.44 -2.68
N ARG A 131 -14.48 33.61 -1.58
CA ARG A 131 -13.10 34.12 -1.61
C ARG A 131 -12.22 33.50 -0.54
N ILE A 132 -11.14 32.90 -0.97
CA ILE A 132 -10.12 32.33 -0.06
C ILE A 132 -9.16 33.48 0.30
N ARG A 133 -9.04 33.81 1.59
CA ARG A 133 -8.05 34.75 2.11
C ARG A 133 -6.89 33.95 2.71
N LEU A 134 -5.67 34.46 2.49
CA LEU A 134 -4.47 33.82 3.04
C LEU A 134 -4.51 33.71 4.58
N ALA A 135 -5.11 34.70 5.26
CA ALA A 135 -5.29 34.70 6.70
C ALA A 135 -6.17 33.50 7.15
N ASP A 136 -7.28 33.21 6.42
CA ASP A 136 -8.18 32.09 6.73
C ASP A 136 -7.50 30.74 6.51
N VAL A 137 -6.64 30.65 5.49
CA VAL A 137 -5.83 29.45 5.23
C VAL A 137 -4.87 29.21 6.38
N LEU A 138 -4.10 30.20 6.80
CA LEU A 138 -3.08 30.06 7.84
C LEU A 138 -3.70 29.83 9.22
N SER A 139 -4.82 30.48 9.56
CA SER A 139 -5.48 30.33 10.86
C SER A 139 -6.34 29.07 10.97
N GLY A 140 -6.90 28.59 9.86
CA GLY A 140 -7.77 27.40 9.81
C GLY A 140 -7.06 26.13 9.37
N GLY A 141 -5.76 26.21 9.06
CA GLY A 141 -4.96 25.06 8.65
C GLY A 141 -4.52 24.20 9.84
N ARG A 142 -4.29 22.93 9.57
CA ARG A 142 -3.76 21.96 10.53
C ARG A 142 -2.34 21.60 10.16
N ASN A 143 -1.46 21.67 11.15
CA ASN A 143 -0.06 21.30 11.04
C ASN A 143 0.16 19.93 11.69
N GLU A 144 0.95 19.08 11.07
CA GLU A 144 1.42 17.83 11.67
C GLU A 144 2.93 17.71 11.47
N LEU A 145 3.64 17.40 12.55
CA LEU A 145 5.05 17.05 12.55
C LEU A 145 5.19 15.62 13.06
N VAL A 146 5.84 14.77 12.28
CA VAL A 146 6.18 13.38 12.64
C VAL A 146 7.69 13.23 12.59
N ALA A 147 8.28 12.82 13.69
CA ALA A 147 9.70 12.48 13.79
C ALA A 147 9.85 11.04 14.25
N ARG A 148 10.59 10.21 13.52
CA ARG A 148 10.88 8.82 13.86
C ARG A 148 12.37 8.58 13.90
N MET A 149 12.79 7.71 14.81
CA MET A 149 14.15 7.21 14.91
C MET A 149 14.14 5.70 15.13
N ASP A 150 14.87 4.96 14.29
CA ASP A 150 15.02 3.52 14.42
C ASP A 150 16.44 3.19 14.92
N ILE A 151 16.50 2.40 16.01
CA ILE A 151 17.71 2.09 16.78
C ILE A 151 17.93 0.57 16.73
N PRO A 152 18.78 0.05 15.82
CA PRO A 152 19.19 -1.34 15.87
C PRO A 152 20.10 -1.60 17.06
N LEU A 153 19.77 -2.61 17.89
CA LEU A 153 20.60 -3.01 19.03
C LEU A 153 21.72 -3.99 18.65
N TYR A 154 21.76 -4.38 17.39
CA TYR A 154 22.78 -5.25 16.79
C TYR A 154 23.75 -4.47 15.91
N LEU A 155 24.89 -5.07 15.61
CA LEU A 155 25.91 -4.46 14.76
C LEU A 155 26.08 -5.27 13.44
N ARG A 156 25.82 -4.58 12.32
CA ARG A 156 26.06 -5.15 10.97
C ARG A 156 27.54 -5.06 10.60
N ASP A 157 28.02 -6.01 9.80
CA ASP A 157 29.41 -6.02 9.31
C ASP A 157 29.81 -4.74 8.58
N GLY A 158 28.87 -4.09 7.87
CA GLY A 158 29.14 -2.81 7.23
C GLY A 158 29.63 -1.71 8.18
N PHE A 159 29.09 -1.66 9.41
CA PHE A 159 29.58 -0.75 10.46
C PHE A 159 30.87 -1.26 11.09
N ARG A 160 30.95 -2.57 11.38
CA ARG A 160 32.13 -3.16 12.01
C ARG A 160 33.37 -3.04 11.13
N LYS A 161 33.23 -3.18 9.82
CA LYS A 161 34.31 -3.09 8.84
C LYS A 161 34.55 -1.66 8.32
N GLY A 162 33.78 -0.67 8.78
CA GLY A 162 33.90 0.71 8.33
C GLY A 162 33.55 0.94 6.86
N THR A 163 32.73 0.05 6.24
CA THR A 163 32.29 0.21 4.85
C THR A 163 31.10 1.14 4.71
N TYR A 164 30.30 1.30 5.75
CA TYR A 164 29.24 2.30 5.81
C TYR A 164 29.78 3.66 6.17
N LEU A 165 29.31 4.69 5.48
CA LEU A 165 29.81 6.07 5.57
C LEU A 165 29.27 6.84 6.77
N GLY A 166 28.11 6.44 7.29
CA GLY A 166 27.39 7.14 8.35
C GLY A 166 27.07 6.28 9.57
N GLY A 167 26.24 6.82 10.45
CA GLY A 167 25.87 6.20 11.72
C GLY A 167 24.81 5.09 11.61
N ARG A 168 24.60 4.37 12.73
CA ARG A 168 23.69 3.21 12.79
C ARG A 168 22.20 3.58 12.86
N LEU A 169 21.87 4.82 13.24
CA LEU A 169 20.50 5.26 13.43
C LEU A 169 19.87 5.65 12.10
N SER A 170 18.64 5.22 11.85
CA SER A 170 17.80 5.77 10.79
C SER A 170 16.91 6.87 11.37
N HIS A 171 16.65 7.90 10.60
CA HIS A 171 15.82 9.03 10.98
C HIS A 171 14.83 9.35 9.86
N ASN A 172 13.58 9.58 10.24
CA ASN A 172 12.56 10.05 9.33
C ASN A 172 11.90 11.29 9.92
N LEU A 173 11.78 12.34 9.13
CA LEU A 173 11.13 13.59 9.52
C LEU A 173 10.10 13.96 8.47
N ARG A 174 8.88 14.23 8.88
CA ARG A 174 7.79 14.62 8.01
C ARG A 174 7.06 15.83 8.61
N TYR A 175 6.81 16.82 7.80
CA TYR A 175 5.95 17.94 8.12
C TYR A 175 4.88 18.08 7.06
N SER A 176 3.63 18.27 7.47
CA SER A 176 2.51 18.51 6.59
C SER A 176 1.59 19.60 7.13
N PHE A 177 1.19 20.49 6.25
CA PHE A 177 0.13 21.46 6.46
C PHE A 177 -1.06 21.07 5.59
N ASN A 178 -2.28 21.12 6.13
CA ASN A 178 -3.51 20.81 5.43
C ASN A 178 -4.62 21.81 5.79
N TRP A 179 -5.12 22.50 4.77
CA TRP A 179 -6.28 23.37 4.89
C TRP A 179 -7.42 22.84 4.03
N HIS A 180 -8.45 22.26 4.69
CA HIS A 180 -9.69 21.73 4.09
C HIS A 180 -9.46 20.76 2.90
N ASN A 181 -8.36 20.02 2.88
CA ASN A 181 -7.92 19.19 1.77
C ASN A 181 -7.76 19.94 0.42
N ARG A 182 -7.84 21.28 0.44
CA ARG A 182 -7.73 22.14 -0.74
C ARG A 182 -6.33 22.73 -0.92
N ILE A 183 -5.64 23.02 0.17
CA ILE A 183 -4.24 23.47 0.16
C ILE A 183 -3.44 22.58 1.09
N ARG A 184 -2.45 21.89 0.55
CA ARG A 184 -1.54 21.02 1.27
C ARG A 184 -0.12 21.37 0.89
N PHE A 185 0.76 21.53 1.85
CA PHE A 185 2.19 21.64 1.60
C PHE A 185 2.96 20.96 2.73
N GLY A 186 4.19 20.56 2.43
CA GLY A 186 5.01 19.90 3.41
C GLY A 186 6.27 19.34 2.81
N PHE A 187 6.95 18.55 3.60
CA PHE A 187 8.12 17.78 3.16
C PHE A 187 8.25 16.49 3.96
N SER A 188 8.88 15.50 3.33
CA SER A 188 9.37 14.29 3.99
C SER A 188 10.87 14.21 3.77
N ALA A 189 11.61 13.88 4.82
CA ALA A 189 13.06 13.69 4.75
C ALA A 189 13.44 12.37 5.41
N ASP A 190 14.30 11.61 4.77
CA ASP A 190 14.75 10.31 5.23
C ASP A 190 16.28 10.22 5.32
N LYS A 191 16.74 9.41 6.25
CA LYS A 191 18.11 9.03 6.44
C LYS A 191 18.19 7.58 6.86
N ASP A 192 18.71 6.74 6.02
CA ASP A 192 18.93 5.34 6.33
C ASP A 192 20.15 5.08 7.23
N ALA A 193 20.09 3.91 7.90
CA ALA A 193 21.23 3.45 8.70
C ALA A 193 22.45 3.16 7.82
N GLY A 194 23.53 3.89 8.03
CA GLY A 194 24.76 3.83 7.23
C GLY A 194 25.01 5.06 6.37
N GLU A 195 24.08 5.98 6.28
CA GLU A 195 24.21 7.24 5.54
C GLU A 195 24.72 8.38 6.42
N LYS A 196 25.41 9.36 5.80
CA LYS A 196 26.01 10.49 6.53
C LYS A 196 24.98 11.51 7.05
N GLY A 197 23.85 11.65 6.35
CA GLY A 197 22.81 12.67 6.66
C GLY A 197 21.51 12.34 5.96
N TYR A 198 20.57 13.27 6.01
CA TYR A 198 19.35 13.19 5.20
C TYR A 198 19.74 13.30 3.73
N ASP A 199 19.59 12.24 3.00
CA ASP A 199 19.97 12.16 1.59
C ASP A 199 18.79 12.26 0.64
N PHE A 200 17.60 12.04 1.15
CA PHE A 200 16.34 12.28 0.45
C PHE A 200 15.51 13.35 1.13
N CYS A 201 14.93 14.23 0.30
CA CYS A 201 13.94 15.21 0.74
C CYS A 201 12.89 15.40 -0.36
N SER A 202 11.63 15.28 0.04
CA SER A 202 10.45 15.38 -0.83
C SER A 202 9.58 16.58 -0.45
N PRO A 203 9.92 17.81 -0.86
CA PRO A 203 9.05 18.96 -0.68
C PRO A 203 7.89 18.94 -1.68
N TYR A 204 6.71 19.36 -1.25
CA TYR A 204 5.53 19.47 -2.12
C TYR A 204 4.62 20.64 -1.74
N LEU A 205 3.95 21.21 -2.74
CA LEU A 205 2.80 22.08 -2.62
C LEU A 205 1.69 21.55 -3.52
N PHE A 206 0.50 21.37 -2.98
CA PHE A 206 -0.66 20.90 -3.70
C PHE A 206 -1.87 21.76 -3.40
N MET A 207 -2.58 22.19 -4.46
CA MET A 207 -3.82 22.93 -4.36
C MET A 207 -4.91 22.22 -5.17
N LYS A 208 -6.14 22.20 -4.65
CA LYS A 208 -7.27 21.51 -5.29
C LYS A 208 -8.53 22.36 -5.20
N ASP A 209 -9.38 22.29 -6.24
CA ASP A 209 -10.71 22.90 -6.32
C ASP A 209 -10.75 24.40 -6.02
N MET A 210 -9.82 25.15 -6.64
CA MET A 210 -9.72 26.61 -6.57
C MET A 210 -10.46 27.27 -7.75
N GLY A 211 -11.73 26.95 -7.93
CA GLY A 211 -12.56 27.46 -9.03
C GLY A 211 -12.23 26.77 -10.35
N VAL A 212 -11.68 27.54 -11.31
CA VAL A 212 -11.24 27.04 -12.62
C VAL A 212 -10.01 26.13 -12.47
N LEU A 213 -9.12 26.45 -11.55
CA LEU A 213 -7.96 25.64 -11.23
C LEU A 213 -8.41 24.41 -10.40
N LYS A 214 -8.41 23.25 -11.02
CA LYS A 214 -8.84 22.00 -10.39
C LYS A 214 -7.75 21.36 -9.55
N GLU A 215 -6.51 21.39 -10.05
CA GLU A 215 -5.34 20.86 -9.34
C GLU A 215 -4.11 21.69 -9.71
N LEU A 216 -3.22 21.91 -8.74
CA LEU A 216 -1.88 22.42 -8.91
C LEU A 216 -0.95 21.58 -8.03
N ALA A 217 0.10 21.03 -8.60
CA ALA A 217 1.15 20.34 -7.89
C ALA A 217 2.51 20.98 -8.22
N LEU A 218 3.30 21.27 -7.19
CA LEU A 218 4.67 21.79 -7.33
C LEU A 218 5.61 21.03 -6.38
N GLY A 219 6.84 20.83 -6.80
CA GLY A 219 7.85 20.05 -6.08
C GLY A 219 7.81 18.57 -6.47
N ASN A 220 7.74 17.68 -5.49
CA ASN A 220 7.62 16.25 -5.76
C ASN A 220 6.14 15.86 -5.78
N PHE A 221 5.70 15.25 -6.88
CA PHE A 221 4.31 14.87 -7.07
C PHE A 221 4.19 13.58 -7.88
N LYS A 222 3.01 13.01 -7.92
CA LYS A 222 2.63 11.85 -8.75
C LYS A 222 1.49 12.25 -9.69
N ALA A 223 1.40 11.61 -10.84
CA ALA A 223 0.31 11.77 -11.78
C ALA A 223 -0.27 10.41 -12.17
N GLN A 224 -1.59 10.27 -12.11
CA GLN A 224 -2.31 9.04 -12.40
C GLN A 224 -3.39 9.30 -13.43
N TYR A 225 -3.33 8.61 -14.57
CA TYR A 225 -4.34 8.69 -15.63
C TYR A 225 -4.64 7.30 -16.19
N GLY A 226 -5.90 7.09 -16.60
CA GLY A 226 -6.36 5.80 -17.07
C GLY A 226 -6.22 4.67 -16.05
N GLN A 227 -5.77 3.51 -16.49
CA GLN A 227 -5.40 2.36 -15.66
C GLN A 227 -3.90 2.34 -15.31
N GLY A 228 -3.17 3.42 -15.67
CA GLY A 228 -1.75 3.56 -15.41
C GLY A 228 -0.82 2.89 -16.42
N LEU A 229 -1.22 2.79 -17.67
CA LEU A 229 -0.35 2.30 -18.72
C LEU A 229 0.77 3.29 -19.07
N LEU A 230 0.47 4.58 -19.19
CA LEU A 230 1.48 5.62 -19.42
C LEU A 230 1.91 6.30 -18.12
N LEU A 231 0.97 6.85 -17.36
CA LEU A 231 1.18 7.57 -16.12
C LEU A 231 0.41 6.87 -15.01
N GLY A 232 1.09 6.01 -14.28
CA GLY A 232 0.58 5.19 -13.19
C GLY A 232 1.18 5.60 -11.85
N GLY A 233 1.15 6.89 -11.50
CA GLY A 233 1.70 7.42 -10.25
C GLY A 233 0.92 7.07 -8.98
N GLY A 234 -0.15 6.28 -9.09
CA GLY A 234 -0.85 5.70 -7.95
C GLY A 234 -0.16 4.42 -7.43
N PHE A 235 -0.67 3.87 -6.34
CA PHE A 235 -0.22 2.56 -5.88
C PHE A 235 -0.77 1.44 -6.78
N SER A 236 0.05 0.40 -6.98
CA SER A 236 -0.42 -0.82 -7.63
C SER A 236 -1.42 -1.52 -6.72
N VAL A 237 -2.66 -1.63 -7.18
CA VAL A 237 -3.70 -2.35 -6.44
C VAL A 237 -3.41 -3.84 -6.53
N GLY A 238 -3.25 -4.51 -5.39
CA GLY A 238 -3.11 -5.97 -5.35
C GLY A 238 -4.32 -6.66 -6.00
N LYS A 239 -4.12 -7.86 -6.55
CA LYS A 239 -5.17 -8.61 -7.27
C LYS A 239 -6.45 -8.79 -6.45
N SER A 240 -6.33 -8.99 -5.13
CA SER A 240 -7.48 -9.09 -4.20
C SER A 240 -8.28 -7.80 -4.12
N MET A 241 -7.60 -6.65 -4.10
CA MET A 241 -8.28 -5.35 -4.05
C MET A 241 -9.02 -5.02 -5.35
N VAL A 242 -8.53 -5.50 -6.50
CA VAL A 242 -9.24 -5.37 -7.78
C VAL A 242 -10.62 -5.99 -7.73
N LEU A 243 -10.82 -7.06 -6.95
CA LEU A 243 -12.13 -7.73 -6.81
C LEU A 243 -13.14 -6.89 -6.02
N SER A 244 -12.68 -6.12 -5.04
CA SER A 244 -13.57 -5.33 -4.19
C SER A 244 -13.91 -3.97 -4.80
N SER A 245 -13.02 -3.41 -5.61
CA SER A 245 -13.22 -2.09 -6.22
C SER A 245 -12.26 -1.82 -7.37
N MET A 246 -12.76 -1.86 -8.58
CA MET A 246 -12.01 -1.51 -9.78
C MET A 246 -11.87 0.00 -9.99
N SER A 247 -12.76 0.81 -9.44
CA SER A 247 -12.84 2.26 -9.69
C SER A 247 -11.85 3.10 -8.88
N ARG A 248 -11.00 2.49 -8.07
CA ARG A 248 -10.22 3.16 -7.01
C ARG A 248 -8.96 3.88 -7.44
N GLN A 249 -8.65 3.95 -8.70
CA GLN A 249 -7.53 4.77 -9.11
C GLN A 249 -7.95 6.23 -9.10
N SER A 250 -7.60 6.95 -8.02
CA SER A 250 -7.73 8.40 -7.98
C SER A 250 -6.96 8.99 -9.13
N GLN A 251 -7.68 9.61 -10.04
CA GLN A 251 -7.13 10.22 -11.24
C GLN A 251 -6.69 11.65 -10.96
N GLY A 252 -5.63 12.10 -11.63
CA GLY A 252 -5.13 13.47 -11.52
C GLY A 252 -3.75 13.58 -10.88
N LEU A 253 -3.44 14.77 -10.41
CA LEU A 253 -2.19 15.07 -9.73
C LEU A 253 -2.33 14.82 -8.22
N LYS A 254 -1.24 14.35 -7.59
CA LYS A 254 -1.17 14.11 -6.16
C LYS A 254 0.18 14.57 -5.61
N PRO A 255 0.25 15.05 -4.36
CA PRO A 255 1.53 15.32 -3.73
C PRO A 255 2.28 14.00 -3.47
N HIS A 256 3.60 14.01 -3.54
CA HIS A 256 4.44 12.92 -3.10
C HIS A 256 4.95 13.21 -1.69
N SER A 257 4.23 12.74 -0.69
CA SER A 257 4.53 12.92 0.73
C SER A 257 5.29 11.74 1.33
N SER A 258 5.53 10.66 0.57
CA SER A 258 6.25 9.46 0.98
C SER A 258 7.77 9.70 1.06
N THR A 259 8.45 8.80 1.77
CA THR A 259 9.92 8.70 1.77
C THR A 259 10.46 7.81 0.66
N GLN A 260 9.60 7.32 -0.21
CA GLN A 260 9.97 6.55 -1.39
C GLN A 260 10.79 7.41 -2.37
N GLU A 261 12.00 6.96 -2.68
CA GLU A 261 12.96 7.72 -3.49
C GLU A 261 12.82 7.52 -5.00
N TYR A 262 11.84 6.76 -5.43
CA TYR A 262 11.55 6.49 -6.84
C TYR A 262 10.06 6.61 -7.16
N GLY A 263 9.71 6.63 -8.46
CA GLY A 263 8.32 6.64 -8.91
C GLY A 263 7.57 7.96 -8.71
N TYR A 264 8.28 9.06 -8.44
CA TYR A 264 7.72 10.42 -8.38
C TYR A 264 8.19 11.27 -9.55
N LEU A 265 7.54 12.39 -9.74
CA LEU A 265 7.89 13.45 -10.67
C LEU A 265 8.36 14.67 -9.88
N ARG A 266 9.48 15.29 -10.27
CA ARG A 266 9.98 16.53 -9.65
C ARG A 266 9.82 17.69 -10.62
N GLY A 267 8.92 18.62 -10.29
CA GLY A 267 8.60 19.73 -11.19
C GLY A 267 7.29 20.40 -10.86
N GLY A 268 6.41 20.54 -11.84
CA GLY A 268 5.09 21.10 -11.64
C GLY A 268 4.05 20.61 -12.63
N GLY A 269 2.79 20.66 -12.22
CA GLY A 269 1.65 20.32 -13.05
C GLY A 269 0.41 21.07 -12.61
N ALA A 270 -0.44 21.43 -13.58
CA ALA A 270 -1.70 22.12 -13.32
C ALA A 270 -2.83 21.51 -14.13
N ALA A 271 -4.01 21.43 -13.52
CA ALA A 271 -5.25 21.00 -14.14
C ALA A 271 -6.29 22.12 -14.09
N VAL A 272 -6.88 22.45 -15.25
CA VAL A 272 -7.87 23.50 -15.40
C VAL A 272 -9.18 22.90 -15.91
N GLY A 273 -10.29 23.21 -15.22
CA GLY A 273 -11.60 22.70 -15.56
C GLY A 273 -12.46 23.71 -16.32
N TRP A 274 -13.11 23.24 -17.39
CA TRP A 274 -14.10 24.01 -18.13
C TRP A 274 -15.31 23.13 -18.45
N GLY A 275 -16.43 23.43 -17.80
CA GLY A 275 -17.64 22.60 -17.91
C GLY A 275 -17.38 21.17 -17.44
N HIS A 276 -17.57 20.20 -18.33
CA HIS A 276 -17.33 18.79 -18.07
C HIS A 276 -15.92 18.32 -18.43
N THR A 277 -15.07 19.23 -18.89
CA THR A 277 -13.72 18.91 -19.38
C THR A 277 -12.65 19.45 -18.43
N THR A 278 -11.63 18.65 -18.18
CA THR A 278 -10.42 19.03 -17.43
C THR A 278 -9.21 18.88 -18.34
N PHE A 279 -8.39 19.89 -18.42
CA PHE A 279 -7.13 19.93 -19.14
C PHE A 279 -5.99 19.93 -18.13
N THR A 280 -5.07 19.01 -18.24
CA THR A 280 -3.88 18.95 -17.38
C THR A 280 -2.62 19.03 -18.20
N LEU A 281 -1.66 19.80 -17.72
CA LEU A 281 -0.30 19.86 -18.26
C LEU A 281 0.69 19.68 -17.10
N LEU A 282 1.74 18.88 -17.31
CA LEU A 282 2.81 18.70 -16.34
C LEU A 282 4.18 18.66 -17.02
N ALA A 283 5.18 19.15 -16.30
CA ALA A 283 6.58 19.10 -16.68
C ALA A 283 7.43 18.75 -15.44
N ALA A 284 8.38 17.83 -15.62
CA ALA A 284 9.24 17.36 -14.56
C ALA A 284 10.66 17.09 -15.07
N ASP A 285 11.66 17.27 -14.19
CA ASP A 285 13.04 16.81 -14.37
C ASP A 285 13.43 16.08 -13.08
N THR A 286 13.36 14.75 -13.13
CA THR A 286 13.50 13.88 -11.95
C THR A 286 14.88 13.25 -11.94
N PRO A 287 15.71 13.47 -10.89
CA PRO A 287 16.99 12.79 -10.75
C PRO A 287 16.77 11.30 -10.54
N LEU A 288 17.61 10.48 -11.14
CA LEU A 288 17.57 9.03 -11.05
C LEU A 288 18.89 8.47 -10.56
N ASP A 289 18.82 7.46 -9.72
CA ASP A 289 19.95 6.67 -9.31
C ASP A 289 20.17 5.54 -10.31
N ALA A 290 21.37 5.43 -10.83
CA ALA A 290 21.64 4.47 -11.89
C ALA A 290 23.05 3.85 -11.78
N THR A 291 23.17 2.63 -12.26
CA THR A 291 24.49 2.04 -12.55
C THR A 291 24.85 2.35 -14.00
N ILE A 292 25.85 3.20 -14.19
CA ILE A 292 26.33 3.58 -15.52
C ILE A 292 27.40 2.58 -16.00
N LYS A 293 27.33 2.19 -17.26
CA LYS A 293 28.32 1.33 -17.93
C LYS A 293 29.07 2.13 -18.98
N GLY A 294 30.40 2.14 -18.88
CA GLY A 294 31.28 2.82 -19.85
C GLY A 294 30.98 4.32 -20.00
N ASP A 295 30.49 4.96 -18.93
CA ASP A 295 30.13 6.38 -18.82
C ASP A 295 29.08 6.89 -19.85
N THR A 296 28.49 5.99 -20.62
CA THR A 296 27.63 6.36 -21.76
C THR A 296 26.22 5.74 -21.72
N VAL A 297 26.00 4.67 -20.93
CA VAL A 297 24.74 3.91 -20.96
C VAL A 297 24.27 3.56 -19.56
N ILE A 298 22.98 3.72 -19.28
CA ILE A 298 22.36 3.22 -18.05
C ILE A 298 22.29 1.69 -18.13
N GLY A 299 23.01 1.01 -17.24
CA GLY A 299 22.99 -0.45 -17.13
C GLY A 299 21.78 -0.94 -16.34
N SER A 300 21.43 -0.24 -15.24
CA SER A 300 20.24 -0.51 -14.42
C SER A 300 19.85 0.74 -13.65
N LEU A 301 18.56 0.98 -13.50
CA LEU A 301 18.02 1.93 -12.55
C LEU A 301 18.06 1.34 -11.15
N LYS A 302 18.26 2.19 -10.13
CA LYS A 302 18.26 1.82 -8.71
C LYS A 302 17.01 2.39 -8.07
N GLU A 303 16.27 1.52 -7.37
CA GLU A 303 14.98 1.85 -6.74
C GLU A 303 15.01 1.59 -5.23
N ASP A 304 16.20 1.25 -4.68
CA ASP A 304 16.34 0.89 -3.27
C ASP A 304 16.66 2.08 -2.34
N GLY A 305 17.00 3.26 -2.90
CA GLY A 305 17.28 4.50 -2.16
C GLY A 305 18.52 4.48 -1.27
N TYR A 306 19.33 3.41 -1.28
CA TYR A 306 20.47 3.30 -0.35
C TYR A 306 21.74 3.99 -0.85
N HIS A 307 22.31 4.89 0.00
CA HIS A 307 23.57 5.61 -0.22
C HIS A 307 24.56 5.46 0.94
N ARG A 308 24.65 4.23 1.48
CA ARG A 308 25.42 3.88 2.69
C ARG A 308 26.90 3.66 2.45
N THR A 309 27.27 3.30 1.23
CA THR A 309 28.65 3.00 0.82
C THR A 309 29.11 3.95 -0.27
N GLN A 310 30.44 4.05 -0.47
CA GLN A 310 31.00 4.88 -1.55
C GLN A 310 30.48 4.44 -2.94
N LEU A 311 30.29 3.13 -3.15
CA LEU A 311 29.74 2.60 -4.39
C LEU A 311 28.26 2.95 -4.58
N GLU A 312 27.44 2.89 -3.51
CA GLU A 312 26.05 3.30 -3.55
C GLU A 312 25.96 4.81 -3.81
N LEU A 313 26.75 5.61 -3.11
CA LEU A 313 26.81 7.06 -3.27
C LEU A 313 27.23 7.51 -4.68
N SER A 314 28.13 6.76 -5.34
CA SER A 314 28.54 7.05 -6.73
C SER A 314 27.42 6.86 -7.77
N LYS A 315 26.34 6.18 -7.40
CA LYS A 315 25.17 5.96 -8.25
C LYS A 315 24.06 6.98 -8.04
N LYS A 316 24.18 7.81 -6.99
CA LYS A 316 23.18 8.81 -6.62
C LYS A 316 23.10 9.90 -7.68
N HIS A 317 21.87 10.15 -8.16
CA HIS A 317 21.51 11.26 -9.07
C HIS A 317 22.43 11.39 -10.29
N ASN A 318 23.02 10.29 -10.77
CA ASN A 318 23.94 10.30 -11.92
C ASN A 318 23.22 10.18 -13.27
N ALA A 319 21.91 10.08 -13.26
CA ALA A 319 21.03 10.19 -14.43
C ALA A 319 19.83 11.09 -14.12
N SER A 320 19.11 11.55 -15.15
CA SER A 320 17.86 12.27 -15.00
C SER A 320 16.84 11.87 -16.05
N LEU A 321 15.55 12.02 -15.70
CA LEU A 321 14.41 11.78 -16.57
C LEU A 321 13.58 13.05 -16.68
N ARG A 322 13.53 13.65 -17.88
CA ARG A 322 12.65 14.74 -18.21
C ARG A 322 11.34 14.20 -18.74
N THR A 323 10.24 14.58 -18.12
CA THR A 323 8.88 14.16 -18.48
C THR A 323 8.04 15.38 -18.79
N LEU A 324 7.39 15.38 -19.96
CA LEU A 324 6.36 16.33 -20.34
C LEU A 324 5.11 15.54 -20.68
N ALA A 325 3.98 15.86 -20.05
CA ALA A 325 2.73 15.18 -20.36
C ALA A 325 1.53 16.12 -20.32
N ALA A 326 0.54 15.78 -21.13
CA ALA A 326 -0.75 16.46 -21.19
C ALA A 326 -1.88 15.43 -21.10
N ASN A 327 -2.96 15.79 -20.41
CA ASN A 327 -4.16 14.97 -20.31
C ASN A 327 -5.40 15.85 -20.56
N VAL A 328 -6.34 15.32 -21.31
CA VAL A 328 -7.68 15.89 -21.49
C VAL A 328 -8.67 14.85 -21.00
N ARG A 329 -9.54 15.23 -20.06
CA ARG A 329 -10.57 14.37 -19.50
C ARG A 329 -11.94 15.00 -19.62
N TYR A 330 -12.88 14.21 -20.11
CA TYR A 330 -14.30 14.55 -20.15
C TYR A 330 -15.09 13.68 -19.18
N ASN A 331 -15.92 14.29 -18.33
CA ASN A 331 -16.72 13.59 -17.31
C ASN A 331 -18.19 14.01 -17.42
N TYR A 332 -19.05 13.06 -17.77
CA TYR A 332 -20.47 13.33 -17.90
C TYR A 332 -21.32 12.14 -17.49
N ARG A 333 -22.21 12.30 -16.49
CA ARG A 333 -23.19 11.31 -16.03
C ARG A 333 -22.65 9.90 -15.82
N GLY A 334 -21.48 9.78 -15.16
CA GLY A 334 -20.84 8.50 -14.83
C GLY A 334 -20.08 7.86 -16.00
N LEU A 335 -19.96 8.56 -17.13
CA LEU A 335 -19.08 8.23 -18.23
C LEU A 335 -17.88 9.17 -18.20
N LYS A 336 -16.69 8.63 -18.21
CA LYS A 336 -15.43 9.39 -18.23
C LYS A 336 -14.61 8.92 -19.43
N PHE A 337 -14.05 9.86 -20.16
CA PHE A 337 -13.07 9.64 -21.22
C PHE A 337 -11.83 10.43 -20.94
N GLY A 338 -10.67 9.85 -21.16
CA GLY A 338 -9.39 10.52 -21.03
C GLY A 338 -8.51 10.24 -22.25
N VAL A 339 -7.70 11.24 -22.60
CA VAL A 339 -6.60 11.08 -23.55
C VAL A 339 -5.36 11.67 -22.90
N THR A 340 -4.30 10.88 -22.82
CA THR A 340 -3.01 11.29 -22.27
C THR A 340 -1.95 11.22 -23.36
N ALA A 341 -1.15 12.26 -23.50
CA ALA A 341 0.05 12.27 -24.32
C ALA A 341 1.26 12.54 -23.43
N MET A 342 2.36 11.82 -23.66
CA MET A 342 3.57 11.92 -22.84
C MET A 342 4.82 11.80 -23.72
N THR A 343 5.83 12.58 -23.39
CA THR A 343 7.18 12.40 -23.91
C THR A 343 8.18 12.43 -22.76
N GLU A 344 9.13 11.51 -22.81
CA GLU A 344 10.18 11.34 -21.80
C GLU A 344 11.55 11.38 -22.47
N SER A 345 12.55 11.92 -21.77
CA SER A 345 13.93 11.97 -22.24
C SER A 345 14.88 11.67 -21.09
N LEU A 346 15.59 10.56 -21.18
CA LEU A 346 16.68 10.21 -20.27
C LEU A 346 17.97 10.96 -20.64
N SER A 347 18.73 11.34 -19.63
CA SER A 347 20.06 11.95 -19.83
C SER A 347 21.07 11.02 -20.53
N LEU A 348 20.94 9.71 -20.32
CA LEU A 348 21.73 8.66 -20.93
C LEU A 348 20.81 7.54 -21.46
N PRO A 349 21.18 6.83 -22.53
CA PRO A 349 20.40 5.72 -23.06
C PRO A 349 20.21 4.59 -22.04
N TYR A 350 18.99 4.06 -21.96
CA TYR A 350 18.63 2.86 -21.21
C TYR A 350 18.06 1.82 -22.14
N LYS A 351 18.59 0.60 -22.16
CA LYS A 351 18.22 -0.48 -23.10
C LYS A 351 18.18 0.00 -24.57
N GLY A 352 19.14 0.84 -24.95
CA GLY A 352 19.28 1.36 -26.31
C GLY A 352 18.37 2.54 -26.67
N ARG A 353 17.63 3.11 -25.72
CA ARG A 353 16.70 4.24 -25.93
C ARG A 353 16.94 5.35 -24.93
N SER A 354 16.90 6.60 -25.39
CA SER A 354 16.95 7.80 -24.53
C SER A 354 15.68 8.63 -24.58
N ARG A 355 14.78 8.36 -25.54
CA ARG A 355 13.48 9.05 -25.65
C ARG A 355 12.35 8.06 -25.80
N PHE A 356 11.22 8.40 -25.21
CA PHE A 356 9.99 7.64 -25.24
C PHE A 356 8.85 8.61 -25.49
N SER A 357 7.95 8.31 -26.43
CA SER A 357 6.78 9.13 -26.71
C SER A 357 5.57 8.25 -26.87
N GLY A 358 4.50 8.60 -26.18
CA GLY A 358 3.31 7.77 -26.17
C GLY A 358 2.02 8.57 -26.03
N VAL A 359 0.95 7.91 -26.44
CA VAL A 359 -0.42 8.36 -26.25
C VAL A 359 -1.25 7.25 -25.68
N SER A 360 -2.14 7.54 -24.74
CA SER A 360 -3.17 6.61 -24.28
C SER A 360 -4.55 7.21 -24.36
N ALA A 361 -5.54 6.36 -24.54
CA ALA A 361 -6.95 6.71 -24.43
C ALA A 361 -7.59 5.78 -23.40
N ASP A 362 -8.31 6.36 -22.47
CA ASP A 362 -9.03 5.65 -21.42
C ASP A 362 -10.51 5.95 -21.42
N CYS A 363 -11.31 4.98 -20.99
CA CYS A 363 -12.71 5.16 -20.72
C CYS A 363 -13.13 4.48 -19.42
N SER A 364 -14.08 5.08 -18.73
CA SER A 364 -14.71 4.52 -17.54
C SER A 364 -16.21 4.74 -17.62
N LEU A 365 -16.96 3.65 -17.54
CA LEU A 365 -18.42 3.65 -17.44
C LEU A 365 -18.82 3.02 -16.12
N ASN A 366 -19.62 3.73 -15.34
CA ASN A 366 -20.12 3.22 -14.09
C ASN A 366 -21.64 3.32 -14.05
N ARG A 367 -22.30 2.17 -13.82
CA ARG A 367 -23.76 2.00 -13.67
C ARG A 367 -24.02 1.12 -12.46
N SER A 368 -25.23 1.15 -11.92
CA SER A 368 -25.59 0.40 -10.71
C SER A 368 -25.26 -1.10 -10.76
N ARG A 369 -25.44 -1.75 -11.90
CA ARG A 369 -25.18 -3.20 -12.08
C ARG A 369 -23.89 -3.54 -12.84
N TYR A 370 -23.25 -2.57 -13.45
CA TYR A 370 -22.11 -2.80 -14.34
C TYR A 370 -21.11 -1.66 -14.26
N SER A 371 -19.85 -1.96 -14.18
CA SER A 371 -18.76 -1.00 -14.38
C SER A 371 -17.73 -1.55 -15.35
N LEU A 372 -17.22 -0.65 -16.20
CA LEU A 372 -16.17 -0.93 -17.17
C LEU A 372 -15.11 0.16 -17.06
N GLN A 373 -13.85 -0.24 -17.10
CA GLN A 373 -12.71 0.66 -17.25
C GLN A 373 -11.77 0.03 -18.27
N ALA A 374 -11.29 0.82 -19.21
CA ALA A 374 -10.35 0.36 -20.21
C ALA A 374 -9.34 1.46 -20.54
N GLU A 375 -8.13 1.07 -20.84
CA GLU A 375 -7.08 1.93 -21.36
C GLU A 375 -6.35 1.21 -22.49
N LEU A 376 -6.16 1.92 -23.59
CA LEU A 376 -5.29 1.54 -24.70
C LEU A 376 -4.17 2.55 -24.81
N SER A 377 -2.94 2.09 -24.84
CA SER A 377 -1.75 2.92 -24.96
C SER A 377 -0.86 2.49 -26.10
N LEU A 378 -0.29 3.46 -26.78
CA LEU A 378 0.78 3.29 -27.77
C LEU A 378 2.00 4.05 -27.30
N LEU A 379 3.08 3.37 -26.97
CA LEU A 379 4.37 3.96 -26.60
C LEU A 379 5.42 3.56 -27.63
N ASP A 380 5.96 4.53 -28.37
CA ASP A 380 6.86 4.28 -29.52
C ASP A 380 6.27 3.22 -30.49
N SER A 381 4.97 3.34 -30.80
CA SER A 381 4.20 2.40 -31.62
C SER A 381 4.05 0.98 -31.05
N LYS A 382 4.39 0.76 -29.78
CA LYS A 382 4.19 -0.53 -29.09
C LYS A 382 2.88 -0.47 -28.28
N PRO A 383 1.92 -1.38 -28.56
CA PRO A 383 0.63 -1.33 -27.89
C PRO A 383 0.67 -1.95 -26.48
N ALA A 384 -0.13 -1.38 -25.59
CA ALA A 384 -0.53 -1.97 -24.33
C ALA A 384 -2.03 -1.73 -24.12
N LEU A 385 -2.73 -2.74 -23.62
CA LEU A 385 -4.17 -2.73 -23.36
C LEU A 385 -4.45 -3.31 -21.99
N ILE A 386 -5.33 -2.67 -21.25
CA ILE A 386 -5.97 -3.24 -20.06
C ILE A 386 -7.45 -2.88 -20.09
N ALA A 387 -8.30 -3.86 -19.79
CA ALA A 387 -9.74 -3.66 -19.64
C ALA A 387 -10.24 -4.45 -18.45
N SER A 388 -10.95 -3.78 -17.56
CA SER A 388 -11.53 -4.33 -16.34
C SER A 388 -13.03 -4.11 -16.32
N GLN A 389 -13.78 -5.12 -15.88
CA GLN A 389 -15.23 -5.06 -15.80
C GLN A 389 -15.75 -5.75 -14.54
N THR A 390 -16.79 -5.18 -13.96
CA THR A 390 -17.50 -5.73 -12.79
C THR A 390 -18.97 -5.82 -13.11
N PHE A 391 -19.55 -6.99 -12.86
CA PHE A 391 -20.98 -7.23 -12.86
C PHE A 391 -21.47 -7.39 -11.43
N ARG A 392 -22.40 -6.53 -11.00
CA ARG A 392 -23.02 -6.59 -9.69
C ARG A 392 -24.32 -7.36 -9.81
N LEU A 393 -24.29 -8.57 -9.28
CA LEU A 393 -25.46 -9.44 -9.17
C LEU A 393 -26.23 -9.08 -7.88
N GLY A 394 -27.46 -9.46 -7.75
CA GLY A 394 -28.21 -9.27 -6.50
C GLY A 394 -27.55 -9.93 -5.29
N SER A 395 -28.07 -9.68 -4.09
CA SER A 395 -27.68 -10.37 -2.83
C SER A 395 -26.20 -10.30 -2.47
N GLY A 396 -25.53 -9.17 -2.79
CA GLY A 396 -24.13 -8.93 -2.40
C GLY A 396 -23.07 -9.57 -3.29
N TRP A 397 -23.43 -10.29 -4.34
CA TRP A 397 -22.50 -10.92 -5.27
C TRP A 397 -22.01 -9.95 -6.35
N SER A 398 -20.72 -10.07 -6.69
CA SER A 398 -20.13 -9.45 -7.87
C SER A 398 -19.19 -10.41 -8.58
N LEU A 399 -19.12 -10.29 -9.90
CA LEU A 399 -18.18 -10.98 -10.76
C LEU A 399 -17.27 -9.95 -11.41
N ASN A 400 -15.99 -10.26 -11.48
CA ASN A 400 -14.96 -9.36 -11.98
C ASN A 400 -14.14 -10.06 -13.08
N ALA A 401 -13.73 -9.30 -14.10
CA ALA A 401 -12.79 -9.79 -15.10
C ALA A 401 -11.83 -8.66 -15.49
N VAL A 402 -10.54 -9.01 -15.65
CA VAL A 402 -9.51 -8.11 -16.18
C VAL A 402 -8.78 -8.81 -17.30
N VAL A 403 -8.78 -8.21 -18.47
CA VAL A 403 -7.98 -8.64 -19.63
C VAL A 403 -6.84 -7.66 -19.79
N ARG A 404 -5.61 -8.16 -19.97
CA ARG A 404 -4.44 -7.33 -20.19
C ARG A 404 -3.52 -7.89 -21.26
N HIS A 405 -2.96 -7.00 -22.06
CA HIS A 405 -1.95 -7.32 -23.05
C HIS A 405 -0.92 -6.20 -23.13
N TYR A 406 0.34 -6.52 -22.84
CA TYR A 406 1.46 -5.59 -22.90
C TYR A 406 2.50 -6.14 -23.86
N SER A 407 2.81 -5.39 -24.91
CA SER A 407 3.83 -5.78 -25.89
C SER A 407 5.18 -6.02 -25.21
N PRO A 408 6.00 -6.95 -25.72
CA PRO A 408 7.33 -7.21 -25.16
C PRO A 408 8.24 -5.99 -25.10
N GLU A 409 8.11 -5.10 -26.05
CA GLU A 409 8.92 -3.88 -26.16
C GLU A 409 8.25 -2.63 -25.58
N TYR A 410 7.06 -2.76 -24.97
CA TYR A 410 6.41 -1.68 -24.25
C TYR A 410 7.22 -1.38 -22.98
N MET A 411 7.73 -0.17 -22.84
CA MET A 411 8.58 0.22 -21.71
C MET A 411 8.29 1.65 -21.28
N SER A 412 7.34 1.83 -20.40
CA SER A 412 7.10 3.11 -19.72
C SER A 412 7.74 3.10 -18.34
N LEU A 413 8.48 4.15 -17.99
CA LEU A 413 9.15 4.29 -16.68
C LEU A 413 8.17 4.70 -15.57
N HIS A 414 6.99 5.19 -15.93
CA HIS A 414 5.94 5.59 -14.99
C HIS A 414 4.70 4.68 -15.04
N SER A 415 4.75 3.54 -15.77
CA SER A 415 3.61 2.62 -15.81
C SER A 415 3.48 1.85 -14.49
N ASN A 416 2.25 1.72 -13.99
CA ASN A 416 1.92 0.94 -12.79
C ASN A 416 0.55 0.26 -12.92
N ALA A 417 0.20 -0.19 -14.12
CA ALA A 417 -1.01 -0.97 -14.36
C ALA A 417 -0.88 -2.38 -13.76
N MET A 418 -2.03 -3.01 -13.48
CA MET A 418 -2.07 -4.37 -12.94
C MET A 418 -1.29 -5.36 -13.81
N SER A 419 -0.30 -6.03 -13.23
CA SER A 419 0.55 -7.00 -13.93
C SER A 419 1.11 -8.05 -12.95
N GLU A 420 1.65 -9.13 -13.47
CA GLU A 420 2.37 -10.13 -12.69
C GLU A 420 3.87 -9.81 -12.58
N GLY A 421 4.44 -9.18 -13.58
CA GLY A 421 5.89 -8.95 -13.64
C GLY A 421 6.31 -7.57 -14.15
N GLY A 422 5.39 -6.60 -14.14
CA GLY A 422 5.55 -5.27 -14.71
C GLY A 422 4.76 -5.09 -15.99
N VAL A 423 4.55 -3.83 -16.41
CA VAL A 423 3.73 -3.48 -17.57
C VAL A 423 4.55 -3.66 -18.85
N GLN A 424 5.00 -4.88 -19.10
CA GLN A 424 5.81 -5.27 -20.27
C GLN A 424 5.74 -6.78 -20.47
N ASN A 425 5.71 -7.24 -21.75
CA ASN A 425 5.85 -8.65 -22.10
C ASN A 425 4.85 -9.57 -21.37
N GLU A 426 3.58 -9.17 -21.30
CA GLU A 426 2.59 -9.94 -20.55
C GLU A 426 1.24 -9.95 -21.27
N THR A 427 0.59 -11.10 -21.31
CA THR A 427 -0.83 -11.25 -21.66
C THR A 427 -1.49 -12.05 -20.54
N GLY A 428 -2.60 -11.56 -20.00
CA GLY A 428 -3.26 -12.20 -18.87
C GLY A 428 -4.77 -11.98 -18.84
N LEU A 429 -5.43 -12.91 -18.15
CA LEU A 429 -6.85 -12.88 -17.84
C LEU A 429 -7.02 -13.18 -16.35
N LEU A 430 -7.51 -12.22 -15.60
CA LEU A 430 -7.96 -12.42 -14.24
C LEU A 430 -9.49 -12.48 -14.23
N THR A 431 -10.04 -13.49 -13.61
CA THR A 431 -11.47 -13.59 -13.30
C THR A 431 -11.65 -13.80 -11.81
N GLY A 432 -12.70 -13.25 -11.25
CA GLY A 432 -12.93 -13.40 -9.83
C GLY A 432 -14.36 -13.11 -9.43
N PHE A 433 -14.66 -13.41 -8.19
CA PHE A 433 -15.95 -13.15 -7.56
C PHE A 433 -15.74 -12.54 -6.18
N ALA A 434 -16.71 -11.78 -5.72
CA ALA A 434 -16.81 -11.34 -4.35
C ALA A 434 -18.27 -11.40 -3.88
N HIS A 435 -18.44 -11.82 -2.64
CA HIS A 435 -19.71 -11.79 -1.91
C HIS A 435 -19.55 -10.99 -0.62
N ASN A 436 -20.36 -9.95 -0.46
CA ASN A 436 -20.39 -9.13 0.74
C ASN A 436 -21.74 -9.35 1.44
N GLY A 437 -21.79 -10.40 2.27
CA GLY A 437 -22.89 -10.65 3.20
C GLY A 437 -22.71 -9.91 4.51
N HIS A 438 -23.71 -9.98 5.39
CA HIS A 438 -23.69 -9.34 6.71
C HIS A 438 -22.61 -9.97 7.63
N ASP A 439 -22.58 -11.30 7.71
CA ASP A 439 -21.67 -12.02 8.60
C ASP A 439 -20.58 -12.79 7.85
N LEU A 440 -20.74 -13.01 6.55
CA LEU A 440 -19.80 -13.73 5.70
C LEU A 440 -19.41 -12.89 4.50
N LYS A 441 -18.12 -12.60 4.37
CA LYS A 441 -17.49 -12.09 3.16
C LYS A 441 -16.70 -13.20 2.53
N LEU A 442 -16.88 -13.40 1.22
CA LEU A 442 -16.20 -14.44 0.46
C LEU A 442 -15.67 -13.81 -0.83
N SER A 443 -14.41 -14.04 -1.13
CA SER A 443 -13.84 -13.61 -2.42
C SER A 443 -12.84 -14.61 -2.96
N GLY A 444 -12.63 -14.57 -4.26
CA GLY A 444 -11.63 -15.40 -4.91
C GLY A 444 -11.35 -14.97 -6.33
N TYR A 445 -10.14 -15.30 -6.81
CA TYR A 445 -9.74 -15.05 -8.18
C TYR A 445 -8.93 -16.20 -8.77
N ALA A 446 -8.94 -16.23 -10.09
CA ALA A 446 -8.03 -16.99 -10.93
C ALA A 446 -7.39 -16.03 -11.93
N ASP A 447 -6.07 -15.90 -11.89
CA ASP A 447 -5.27 -15.09 -12.81
C ASP A 447 -4.41 -16.02 -13.66
N LEU A 448 -4.65 -16.04 -14.96
CA LEU A 448 -3.88 -16.79 -15.95
C LEU A 448 -3.03 -15.81 -16.75
N PHE A 449 -1.73 -16.05 -16.84
CA PHE A 449 -0.81 -15.15 -17.52
C PHE A 449 0.27 -15.89 -18.32
N ARG A 450 0.74 -15.22 -19.36
CA ARG A 450 1.87 -15.67 -20.17
C ARG A 450 2.80 -14.52 -20.49
N HIS A 451 4.08 -14.83 -20.63
CA HIS A 451 5.12 -13.92 -21.11
C HIS A 451 5.63 -14.42 -22.46
N PRO A 452 5.26 -13.75 -23.57
CA PRO A 452 5.62 -14.18 -24.95
C PRO A 452 7.11 -14.22 -25.23
N GLN A 453 7.92 -13.46 -24.52
CA GLN A 453 9.39 -13.44 -24.66
C GLN A 453 10.10 -13.81 -23.36
N PRO A 454 11.38 -14.24 -23.45
CA PRO A 454 12.22 -14.47 -22.28
C PRO A 454 12.24 -13.30 -21.31
N ARG A 455 12.43 -13.60 -20.02
CA ARG A 455 12.58 -12.62 -18.96
C ARG A 455 13.56 -13.11 -17.90
N TYR A 456 13.90 -12.27 -16.93
CA TYR A 456 14.74 -12.69 -15.82
C TYR A 456 14.16 -13.92 -15.11
N GLY A 457 14.97 -14.98 -15.01
CA GLY A 457 14.60 -16.27 -14.41
C GLY A 457 13.68 -17.16 -15.27
N ALA A 458 13.48 -16.82 -16.55
CA ALA A 458 12.80 -17.66 -17.54
C ALA A 458 13.37 -17.36 -18.93
N SER A 459 14.33 -18.18 -19.37
CA SER A 459 15.10 -18.01 -20.61
C SER A 459 14.31 -18.27 -21.89
N ALA A 460 13.05 -18.71 -21.79
CA ALA A 460 12.12 -18.93 -22.88
C ALA A 460 10.73 -18.35 -22.57
N PRO A 461 9.81 -18.27 -23.56
CA PRO A 461 8.42 -17.90 -23.30
C PRO A 461 7.81 -18.73 -22.18
N SER A 462 7.18 -18.07 -21.22
CA SER A 462 6.73 -18.71 -19.98
C SER A 462 5.26 -18.38 -19.66
N LYS A 463 4.63 -19.23 -18.86
CA LYS A 463 3.25 -19.06 -18.40
C LYS A 463 3.12 -19.37 -16.92
N GLY A 464 2.02 -18.90 -16.36
CA GLY A 464 1.69 -19.20 -14.97
C GLY A 464 0.23 -18.95 -14.64
N MET A 465 -0.12 -19.32 -13.41
CA MET A 465 -1.44 -19.07 -12.83
C MET A 465 -1.30 -18.71 -11.37
N ASP A 466 -2.26 -17.93 -10.88
CA ASP A 466 -2.35 -17.50 -9.48
C ASP A 466 -3.83 -17.61 -9.06
N LEU A 467 -4.11 -18.52 -8.15
CA LEU A 467 -5.45 -18.79 -7.65
C LEU A 467 -5.51 -18.39 -6.18
N ARG A 468 -6.55 -17.68 -5.78
CA ARG A 468 -6.78 -17.32 -4.38
C ARG A 468 -8.26 -17.43 -4.04
N ILE A 469 -8.52 -17.89 -2.83
CA ILE A 469 -9.83 -17.83 -2.18
C ILE A 469 -9.64 -17.35 -0.75
N GLU A 470 -10.57 -16.53 -0.28
CA GLU A 470 -10.59 -16.02 1.08
C GLU A 470 -12.01 -15.94 1.61
N ALA A 471 -12.14 -16.17 2.90
CA ALA A 471 -13.39 -16.06 3.63
C ALA A 471 -13.14 -15.30 4.93
N ASP A 472 -14.00 -14.34 5.24
CA ASP A 472 -14.06 -13.63 6.52
C ASP A 472 -15.47 -13.86 7.09
N TRP A 473 -15.52 -14.56 8.21
CA TRP A 473 -16.78 -14.96 8.83
C TRP A 473 -16.84 -14.48 10.27
N ARG A 474 -17.81 -13.61 10.55
CA ARG A 474 -18.11 -13.12 11.88
C ARG A 474 -19.12 -14.03 12.57
N VAL A 475 -18.75 -14.55 13.75
CA VAL A 475 -19.58 -15.44 14.56
C VAL A 475 -20.02 -14.69 15.82
N GLY A 476 -21.26 -14.18 15.78
CA GLY A 476 -21.77 -13.37 16.87
C GLY A 476 -21.07 -11.99 16.96
N ARG A 477 -20.88 -11.50 18.20
CA ARG A 477 -20.33 -10.15 18.43
C ARG A 477 -18.86 -10.13 18.79
N GLN A 478 -18.30 -11.26 19.20
CA GLN A 478 -16.95 -11.33 19.78
C GLN A 478 -15.95 -12.08 18.91
N ASP A 479 -16.42 -12.98 18.04
CA ASP A 479 -15.53 -13.85 17.30
C ASP A 479 -15.59 -13.60 15.81
N ALA A 480 -14.43 -13.58 15.16
CA ALA A 480 -14.28 -13.54 13.72
C ALA A 480 -13.22 -14.54 13.26
N PHE A 481 -13.52 -15.27 12.20
CA PHE A 481 -12.62 -16.22 11.55
C PHE A 481 -12.30 -15.75 10.15
N TYR A 482 -11.03 -15.76 9.82
CA TYR A 482 -10.55 -15.47 8.48
C TYR A 482 -9.71 -16.63 7.97
N ALA A 483 -9.99 -17.07 6.76
CA ALA A 483 -9.23 -18.12 6.08
C ALA A 483 -8.84 -17.67 4.68
N THR A 484 -7.60 -17.92 4.28
CA THR A 484 -7.16 -17.70 2.91
C THR A 484 -6.30 -18.85 2.43
N ALA A 485 -6.49 -19.24 1.18
CA ALA A 485 -5.68 -20.20 0.46
C ALA A 485 -5.28 -19.60 -0.89
N ARG A 486 -3.97 -19.57 -1.16
CA ARG A 486 -3.41 -19.12 -2.44
C ARG A 486 -2.52 -20.19 -3.03
N PHE A 487 -2.71 -20.47 -4.28
CA PHE A 487 -1.88 -21.36 -5.07
C PHE A 487 -1.33 -20.62 -6.27
N LYS A 488 0.00 -20.60 -6.40
CA LYS A 488 0.68 -19.95 -7.51
C LYS A 488 1.60 -20.93 -8.20
N ALA A 489 1.44 -21.06 -9.51
CA ALA A 489 2.29 -21.84 -10.37
C ALA A 489 2.89 -20.92 -11.44
N LYS A 490 4.20 -20.90 -11.59
CA LYS A 490 4.88 -20.14 -12.65
C LYS A 490 6.12 -20.87 -13.14
N GLN A 491 6.37 -20.78 -14.43
CA GLN A 491 7.56 -21.38 -15.02
C GLN A 491 8.81 -20.56 -14.72
N LYS A 492 9.89 -21.26 -14.38
CA LYS A 492 11.24 -20.72 -14.14
C LYS A 492 12.29 -21.64 -14.74
N ASP A 493 13.47 -21.08 -15.01
CA ASP A 493 14.62 -21.88 -15.41
C ASP A 493 15.00 -22.86 -14.30
N CYS A 494 15.11 -24.14 -14.64
CA CYS A 494 15.60 -25.17 -13.76
C CYS A 494 17.04 -25.51 -14.13
N LYS A 495 17.95 -25.35 -13.16
CA LYS A 495 19.39 -25.64 -13.37
C LYS A 495 19.68 -27.12 -13.64
N TYR A 496 18.80 -28.02 -13.16
CA TYR A 496 18.97 -29.46 -13.25
C TYR A 496 18.48 -30.04 -14.58
N THR A 497 17.37 -29.51 -15.10
CA THR A 497 16.80 -29.99 -16.38
C THR A 497 17.27 -29.14 -17.58
N GLY A 498 17.81 -27.95 -17.34
CA GLY A 498 18.14 -26.99 -18.38
C GLY A 498 16.92 -26.42 -19.13
N GLN A 499 15.70 -26.67 -18.62
CA GLN A 499 14.43 -26.26 -19.21
C GLN A 499 13.60 -25.43 -18.25
N LEU A 500 12.51 -24.86 -18.77
CA LEU A 500 11.51 -24.18 -17.94
C LEU A 500 10.64 -25.21 -17.22
N GLU A 501 10.62 -25.13 -15.90
CA GLU A 501 9.82 -25.99 -15.04
C GLU A 501 8.87 -25.19 -14.17
N TYR A 502 7.76 -25.81 -13.75
CA TYR A 502 6.82 -25.17 -12.86
C TYR A 502 7.35 -25.10 -11.42
N CYS A 503 7.39 -23.87 -10.92
CA CYS A 503 7.60 -23.57 -9.50
C CYS A 503 6.21 -23.36 -8.87
N LEU A 504 5.85 -24.21 -7.93
CA LEU A 504 4.57 -24.20 -7.24
C LEU A 504 4.72 -23.62 -5.84
N THR A 505 3.86 -22.70 -5.47
CA THR A 505 3.83 -22.13 -4.12
C THR A 505 2.39 -22.16 -3.61
N GLY A 506 2.17 -22.85 -2.50
CA GLY A 506 0.90 -22.84 -1.75
C GLY A 506 1.07 -22.01 -0.49
N ARG A 507 0.16 -21.09 -0.21
CA ARG A 507 0.13 -20.29 1.02
C ARG A 507 -1.24 -20.38 1.64
N TYR A 508 -1.29 -20.71 2.93
CA TYR A 508 -2.52 -20.91 3.68
C TYR A 508 -2.41 -20.16 4.99
N ARG A 509 -3.49 -19.48 5.36
CA ARG A 509 -3.57 -18.72 6.60
C ARG A 509 -4.94 -18.90 7.22
N LEU A 510 -4.95 -19.15 8.52
CA LEU A 510 -6.15 -19.15 9.36
C LEU A 510 -5.95 -18.11 10.46
N ARG A 511 -6.95 -17.28 10.70
CA ARG A 511 -6.95 -16.29 11.76
C ARG A 511 -8.23 -16.38 12.55
N TRP A 512 -8.10 -16.45 13.86
CA TRP A 512 -9.18 -16.27 14.81
C TRP A 512 -8.95 -14.95 15.55
N THR A 513 -9.94 -14.09 15.57
CA THR A 513 -9.95 -12.83 16.32
C THR A 513 -11.05 -12.93 17.36
N HIS A 514 -10.72 -12.65 18.62
CA HIS A 514 -11.65 -12.63 19.73
C HIS A 514 -11.61 -11.28 20.45
N ASP A 515 -12.76 -10.60 20.46
CA ASP A 515 -12.96 -9.33 21.16
C ASP A 515 -13.41 -9.62 22.60
N CYS A 516 -12.52 -9.45 23.56
CA CYS A 516 -12.82 -9.69 24.97
C CYS A 516 -13.76 -8.61 25.52
N ARG A 517 -14.63 -8.99 26.45
CA ARG A 517 -15.50 -8.03 27.18
C ARG A 517 -14.73 -6.94 27.93
N SER A 518 -13.45 -7.16 28.23
CA SER A 518 -12.55 -6.19 28.87
C SER A 518 -12.01 -5.11 27.92
N GLY A 519 -12.42 -5.10 26.64
CA GLY A 519 -11.89 -4.21 25.61
C GLY A 519 -10.50 -4.61 25.11
N ALA A 520 -10.04 -5.83 25.40
CA ALA A 520 -8.86 -6.40 24.78
C ALA A 520 -9.26 -7.21 23.55
N GLN A 521 -8.41 -7.25 22.54
CA GLN A 521 -8.55 -8.13 21.39
C GLN A 521 -7.41 -9.14 21.36
N LEU A 522 -7.76 -10.39 21.13
CA LEU A 522 -6.85 -11.50 20.89
C LEU A 522 -6.94 -11.90 19.42
N LYS A 523 -5.78 -12.07 18.77
CA LYS A 523 -5.71 -12.51 17.38
C LYS A 523 -4.70 -13.63 17.26
N THR A 524 -5.18 -14.84 17.03
CA THR A 524 -4.35 -16.04 16.80
C THR A 524 -4.31 -16.34 15.33
N GLN A 525 -3.12 -16.55 14.77
CA GLN A 525 -2.97 -16.86 13.36
C GLN A 525 -2.06 -18.07 13.17
N PHE A 526 -2.46 -18.94 12.26
CA PHE A 526 -1.66 -20.04 11.76
C PHE A 526 -1.34 -19.83 10.30
N PHE A 527 -0.08 -20.02 9.93
CA PHE A 527 0.43 -19.90 8.56
C PHE A 527 1.06 -21.21 8.14
N TYR A 528 0.78 -21.62 6.91
CA TYR A 528 1.44 -22.72 6.24
C TYR A 528 1.83 -22.30 4.82
N VAL A 529 3.10 -22.54 4.47
CA VAL A 529 3.64 -22.28 3.14
C VAL A 529 4.27 -23.58 2.62
N ARG A 530 3.89 -23.98 1.42
CA ARG A 530 4.49 -25.08 0.67
C ARG A 530 5.18 -24.53 -0.57
N TYR A 531 6.43 -24.90 -0.77
CA TYR A 531 7.20 -24.60 -1.97
C TYR A 531 7.62 -25.92 -2.61
N ASP A 532 7.39 -26.03 -3.91
CA ASP A 532 7.64 -27.23 -4.71
C ASP A 532 8.23 -26.78 -6.06
N PHE A 533 9.45 -27.19 -6.33
CA PHE A 533 10.15 -26.94 -7.58
C PHE A 533 10.88 -28.20 -7.99
N ILE A 534 10.67 -28.65 -9.23
CA ILE A 534 11.17 -29.93 -9.71
C ILE A 534 12.67 -30.10 -9.45
N ALA A 535 13.09 -31.31 -9.11
CA ALA A 535 14.44 -31.68 -8.70
C ALA A 535 14.93 -31.08 -7.37
N GLU A 536 14.12 -30.28 -6.68
CA GLU A 536 14.36 -29.87 -5.31
C GLU A 536 13.41 -30.58 -4.35
N PRO A 537 13.83 -30.90 -3.13
CA PRO A 537 12.89 -31.42 -2.13
C PRO A 537 11.76 -30.43 -1.86
N ILE A 538 10.53 -30.90 -1.77
CA ILE A 538 9.40 -30.09 -1.34
C ILE A 538 9.72 -29.50 0.05
N THR A 539 9.62 -28.19 0.18
CA THR A 539 9.89 -27.51 1.44
C THR A 539 8.64 -26.86 2.01
N ASN A 540 8.55 -26.91 3.33
CA ASN A 540 7.39 -26.45 4.07
C ASN A 540 7.80 -25.44 5.13
N GLY A 541 6.96 -24.43 5.32
CA GLY A 541 7.10 -23.40 6.35
C GLY A 541 5.84 -23.28 7.18
N TYR A 542 6.01 -23.12 8.48
CA TYR A 542 4.93 -22.98 9.46
C TYR A 542 5.22 -21.80 10.37
N ALA A 543 4.18 -21.05 10.72
CA ALA A 543 4.28 -20.08 11.81
C ALA A 543 2.94 -20.00 12.55
N ILE A 544 3.04 -19.75 13.85
CA ILE A 544 1.90 -19.40 14.71
C ILE A 544 2.21 -18.05 15.31
N THR A 545 1.25 -17.14 15.23
CA THR A 545 1.37 -15.82 15.85
C THR A 545 0.21 -15.59 16.81
N GLN A 546 0.52 -14.98 17.94
CA GLN A 546 -0.44 -14.49 18.90
C GLN A 546 -0.28 -12.99 19.06
N ASN A 547 -1.33 -12.23 18.79
CA ASN A 547 -1.40 -10.80 19.03
C ASN A 547 -2.36 -10.52 20.18
N TYR A 548 -2.00 -9.59 21.03
CA TYR A 548 -2.83 -9.01 22.07
C TYR A 548 -2.84 -7.49 21.88
N SER A 549 -4.00 -6.90 21.76
CA SER A 549 -4.16 -5.45 21.72
C SER A 549 -5.13 -4.97 22.77
N ARG A 550 -4.84 -3.82 23.38
CA ARG A 550 -5.70 -3.21 24.39
C ARG A 550 -5.49 -1.71 24.46
N SER A 551 -6.60 -0.96 24.53
CA SER A 551 -6.59 0.44 24.91
C SER A 551 -6.78 0.60 26.41
N LEU A 552 -5.99 1.45 27.03
CA LEU A 552 -5.93 1.73 28.47
C LEU A 552 -6.04 3.24 28.72
N LEU A 553 -6.24 3.63 29.98
CA LEU A 553 -6.28 5.04 30.40
C LEU A 553 -7.27 5.90 29.61
N LYS A 554 -8.48 5.40 29.35
CA LYS A 554 -9.51 6.06 28.54
C LYS A 554 -8.96 6.38 27.13
N GLU A 555 -8.40 5.37 26.48
CA GLU A 555 -7.84 5.40 25.11
C GLU A 555 -6.57 6.28 24.93
N LYS A 556 -5.99 6.76 26.01
CA LYS A 556 -4.72 7.50 25.93
C LYS A 556 -3.52 6.59 25.70
N LEU A 557 -3.60 5.33 26.11
CA LEU A 557 -2.52 4.36 25.99
C LEU A 557 -3.00 3.14 25.19
N GLU A 558 -2.41 2.89 24.04
CA GLU A 558 -2.63 1.68 23.25
C GLU A 558 -1.42 0.75 23.41
N LEU A 559 -1.69 -0.50 23.74
CA LEU A 559 -0.69 -1.55 23.87
C LEU A 559 -0.97 -2.65 22.85
N ASN A 560 0.03 -3.00 22.04
CA ASN A 560 -0.01 -4.13 21.13
C ASN A 560 1.20 -5.04 21.42
N LEU A 561 0.93 -6.31 21.71
CA LEU A 561 1.96 -7.33 21.92
C LEU A 561 1.80 -8.42 20.84
N THR A 562 2.92 -8.82 20.26
CA THR A 562 2.98 -9.89 19.26
C THR A 562 4.02 -10.91 19.69
N ALA A 563 3.63 -12.18 19.67
CA ALA A 563 4.55 -13.29 19.78
C ALA A 563 4.39 -14.24 18.59
N ALA A 564 5.48 -14.73 18.05
CA ALA A 564 5.49 -15.66 16.92
C ALA A 564 6.49 -16.79 17.16
N VAL A 565 6.13 -18.00 16.74
CA VAL A 565 7.03 -19.15 16.65
C VAL A 565 6.98 -19.65 15.23
N PHE A 566 8.13 -19.94 14.64
CA PHE A 566 8.23 -20.32 13.24
C PHE A 566 9.25 -21.44 12.99
N TYR A 567 8.93 -22.20 11.95
CA TYR A 567 9.81 -23.23 11.39
C TYR A 567 9.66 -23.25 9.88
N THR A 568 10.74 -23.07 9.14
CA THR A 568 10.75 -23.20 7.69
C THR A 568 11.97 -24.02 7.25
N GLN A 569 11.78 -24.90 6.29
CA GLN A 569 12.83 -25.79 5.78
C GLN A 569 13.77 -25.08 4.81
N SER A 570 13.28 -24.02 4.12
CA SER A 570 14.07 -23.19 3.22
C SER A 570 13.63 -21.73 3.29
N TYR A 571 14.39 -20.84 2.65
CA TYR A 571 14.01 -19.42 2.51
C TYR A 571 12.81 -19.24 1.57
N ASP A 572 12.60 -20.15 0.61
CA ASP A 572 11.51 -20.06 -0.36
C ASP A 572 10.13 -20.33 0.27
N CYS A 573 10.10 -21.10 1.35
CA CYS A 573 8.89 -21.32 2.15
C CYS A 573 8.79 -20.40 3.38
N ARG A 574 9.47 -19.24 3.37
CA ARG A 574 9.36 -18.22 4.44
C ARG A 574 7.93 -17.73 4.61
N VAL A 575 7.59 -17.39 5.85
CA VAL A 575 6.31 -16.82 6.23
C VAL A 575 6.45 -15.31 6.43
N SER A 576 5.61 -14.54 5.77
CA SER A 576 5.53 -13.09 5.98
C SER A 576 4.42 -12.79 6.98
N VAL A 577 4.74 -12.06 8.04
CA VAL A 577 3.80 -11.69 9.11
C VAL A 577 3.77 -10.18 9.23
N TYR A 578 2.56 -9.62 9.20
CA TYR A 578 2.37 -8.21 9.53
C TYR A 578 2.39 -8.01 11.05
N GLU A 579 3.11 -7.01 11.51
CA GLU A 579 3.14 -6.56 12.90
C GLU A 579 2.67 -5.13 13.02
N SER A 580 1.90 -4.83 14.07
CA SER A 580 1.51 -3.45 14.39
C SER A 580 2.74 -2.54 14.39
N GLY A 581 2.68 -1.51 13.54
CA GLY A 581 3.75 -0.58 13.27
C GLY A 581 3.56 0.78 13.94
N LEU A 582 4.54 1.64 13.73
CA LEU A 582 4.42 3.07 13.95
C LEU A 582 3.78 3.71 12.71
N ARG A 583 3.23 4.90 12.85
CA ARG A 583 2.63 5.60 11.70
C ARG A 583 3.67 5.80 10.60
N TYR A 584 3.30 5.55 9.35
CA TYR A 584 4.17 5.56 8.17
C TYR A 584 5.35 4.58 8.25
N SER A 585 5.24 3.53 9.08
CA SER A 585 6.26 2.48 9.21
C SER A 585 5.59 1.12 9.27
N TYR A 586 5.31 0.57 8.10
CA TYR A 586 4.66 -0.73 7.96
C TYR A 586 5.70 -1.82 7.78
N ASN A 587 5.70 -2.81 8.66
CA ASN A 587 6.69 -3.87 8.67
C ASN A 587 6.05 -5.23 8.42
N PHE A 588 6.36 -5.82 7.27
CA PHE A 588 6.17 -7.24 7.04
C PHE A 588 7.44 -7.97 7.41
N VAL A 589 7.38 -8.71 8.50
CA VAL A 589 8.52 -9.47 8.98
C VAL A 589 8.56 -10.81 8.26
N SER A 590 9.65 -11.09 7.56
CA SER A 590 9.91 -12.39 6.96
C SER A 590 10.52 -13.33 8.00
N LEU A 591 9.79 -14.38 8.35
CA LEU A 591 10.19 -15.43 9.28
C LEU A 591 10.70 -16.64 8.48
N TYR A 592 11.97 -17.04 8.70
CA TYR A 592 12.60 -18.15 7.99
C TYR A 592 13.60 -18.90 8.91
N GLY A 593 13.77 -20.20 8.72
CA GLY A 593 14.53 -21.07 9.61
C GLY A 593 13.74 -21.50 10.83
N LYS A 594 14.38 -21.67 11.97
CA LYS A 594 13.74 -22.05 13.26
C LYS A 594 13.93 -20.92 14.26
N GLY A 595 12.85 -20.49 14.89
CA GLY A 595 13.00 -19.44 15.89
C GLY A 595 11.71 -18.92 16.46
N GLY A 596 11.85 -17.85 17.22
CA GLY A 596 10.76 -17.08 17.80
C GLY A 596 10.97 -15.58 17.61
N ARG A 597 9.87 -14.86 17.62
CA ARG A 597 9.87 -13.39 17.59
C ARG A 597 8.90 -12.84 18.61
N VAL A 598 9.30 -11.76 19.26
CA VAL A 598 8.42 -10.98 20.16
C VAL A 598 8.52 -9.52 19.76
N ALA A 599 7.38 -8.83 19.74
CA ALA A 599 7.33 -7.38 19.52
C ALA A 599 6.29 -6.75 20.43
N ALA A 600 6.55 -5.52 20.84
CA ALA A 600 5.64 -4.68 21.63
C ALA A 600 5.57 -3.30 21.00
N THR A 601 4.36 -2.79 20.82
CA THR A 601 4.12 -1.41 20.38
C THR A 601 3.27 -0.71 21.43
N VAL A 602 3.71 0.46 21.85
CA VAL A 602 3.04 1.31 22.83
C VAL A 602 2.82 2.67 22.18
N LYS A 603 1.57 3.13 22.13
CA LYS A 603 1.20 4.46 21.64
C LYS A 603 0.59 5.24 22.81
N TYR A 604 1.16 6.39 23.13
CA TYR A 604 0.69 7.23 24.24
C TYR A 604 0.32 8.63 23.76
N ARG A 605 -0.95 9.00 23.93
CA ARG A 605 -1.49 10.33 23.59
C ARG A 605 -1.31 11.29 24.75
N ILE A 606 -0.57 12.38 24.51
CA ILE A 606 -0.31 13.46 25.46
C ILE A 606 -1.22 14.64 25.11
N GLY A 607 -2.34 14.75 25.83
CA GLY A 607 -3.37 15.73 25.48
C GLY A 607 -4.06 15.40 24.14
N GLN A 608 -4.44 16.44 23.39
CA GLN A 608 -5.08 16.30 22.07
C GLN A 608 -4.11 16.48 20.89
N SER A 609 -2.93 17.01 21.17
CA SER A 609 -2.01 17.53 20.17
C SER A 609 -0.72 16.72 20.02
N MET A 610 -0.38 15.86 20.96
CA MET A 610 0.90 15.15 20.93
C MET A 610 0.70 13.66 21.16
N GLN A 611 1.55 12.85 20.52
CA GLN A 611 1.57 11.40 20.68
C GLN A 611 3.03 10.91 20.68
N LEU A 612 3.36 10.04 21.62
CA LEU A 612 4.64 9.35 21.68
C LEU A 612 4.40 7.86 21.43
N ASN A 613 5.13 7.29 20.48
CA ASN A 613 5.03 5.89 20.10
C ASN A 613 6.39 5.23 20.31
N LEU A 614 6.35 4.02 20.86
CA LEU A 614 7.50 3.15 21.05
C LEU A 614 7.18 1.79 20.44
N LYS A 615 8.07 1.26 19.62
CA LYS A 615 8.05 -0.13 19.19
C LYS A 615 9.39 -0.78 19.56
N ALA A 616 9.34 -1.96 20.16
CA ALA A 616 10.50 -2.81 20.39
C ALA A 616 10.21 -4.21 19.85
N GLY A 617 11.16 -4.80 19.15
CA GLY A 617 11.00 -6.13 18.56
C GLY A 617 12.29 -6.93 18.56
N GLY A 618 12.20 -8.23 18.77
CA GLY A 618 13.35 -9.14 18.74
C GLY A 618 13.03 -10.46 18.04
N THR A 619 13.95 -10.93 17.20
CA THR A 619 13.89 -12.25 16.56
C THR A 619 15.07 -13.09 17.03
N TYR A 620 14.81 -14.31 17.48
CA TYR A 620 15.79 -15.27 17.94
C TYR A 620 15.75 -16.51 17.05
N TYR A 621 16.90 -16.89 16.51
CA TYR A 621 17.06 -18.10 15.70
C TYR A 621 17.68 -19.22 16.51
N LEU A 622 17.21 -20.45 16.28
CA LEU A 622 17.68 -21.68 16.96
C LEU A 622 18.55 -22.55 16.07
N ASP A 623 18.64 -22.21 14.79
CA ASP A 623 19.27 -23.00 13.74
C ASP A 623 20.50 -22.34 13.09
N ARG A 624 20.92 -21.19 13.61
CA ARG A 624 22.06 -20.44 13.06
C ARG A 624 22.70 -19.52 14.08
N ASP A 625 23.96 -19.20 13.87
CA ASP A 625 24.72 -18.26 14.71
C ASP A 625 24.93 -16.89 14.02
N GLU A 626 24.48 -16.76 12.79
CA GLU A 626 24.62 -15.55 11.98
C GLU A 626 23.36 -15.27 11.19
N ILE A 627 23.03 -13.98 11.02
CA ILE A 627 21.87 -13.49 10.27
C ILE A 627 22.34 -12.67 9.10
N SER A 628 21.72 -12.84 7.92
CA SER A 628 22.02 -12.13 6.68
C SER A 628 23.43 -12.44 6.13
N SER A 629 23.89 -11.66 5.15
CA SER A 629 25.19 -11.88 4.48
C SER A 629 25.85 -10.56 4.09
N ALA A 630 27.09 -10.63 3.63
CA ALA A 630 27.88 -9.50 3.18
C ALA A 630 27.93 -8.35 4.22
N GLN A 631 27.67 -7.11 3.80
CA GLN A 631 27.68 -5.95 4.68
C GLN A 631 26.50 -5.93 5.69
N GLN A 632 25.42 -6.66 5.41
CA GLN A 632 24.24 -6.78 6.28
C GLN A 632 24.37 -7.91 7.31
N ARG A 633 25.45 -8.70 7.28
CA ARG A 633 25.70 -9.80 8.21
C ARG A 633 25.76 -9.31 9.65
N ILE A 634 25.03 -10.01 10.51
CA ILE A 634 25.01 -9.84 11.96
C ILE A 634 25.63 -11.10 12.56
N ALA A 635 26.72 -10.97 13.31
CA ALA A 635 27.40 -12.09 13.96
C ALA A 635 26.71 -12.47 15.27
N SER A 636 25.43 -12.81 15.16
CA SER A 636 24.57 -13.23 16.28
C SER A 636 23.38 -14.03 15.73
N ASN A 637 22.84 -14.91 16.55
CA ASN A 637 21.61 -15.63 16.27
C ASN A 637 20.32 -14.84 16.61
N HIS A 638 20.46 -13.58 17.01
CA HIS A 638 19.34 -12.70 17.34
C HIS A 638 19.55 -11.29 16.80
N LYS A 639 18.44 -10.59 16.61
CA LYS A 639 18.41 -9.17 16.24
C LYS A 639 17.25 -8.49 16.95
N GLU A 640 17.52 -7.35 17.56
CA GLU A 640 16.54 -6.53 18.27
C GLU A 640 16.57 -5.08 17.75
N ASP A 641 15.40 -4.50 17.61
CA ASP A 641 15.22 -3.11 17.17
C ASP A 641 14.32 -2.37 18.13
N ILE A 642 14.61 -1.08 18.31
CA ILE A 642 13.72 -0.12 18.98
C ILE A 642 13.41 1.00 17.99
N SER A 643 12.15 1.37 17.87
CA SER A 643 11.71 2.53 17.11
C SER A 643 10.97 3.49 18.01
N LEU A 644 11.35 4.75 17.95
CA LEU A 644 10.72 5.86 18.67
C LEU A 644 10.07 6.79 17.65
N GLN A 645 8.85 7.24 17.93
CA GLN A 645 8.16 8.21 17.08
C GLN A 645 7.44 9.25 17.92
N PHE A 646 7.63 10.50 17.57
CA PHE A 646 6.91 11.63 18.11
C PHE A 646 6.03 12.26 17.05
N ILE A 647 4.77 12.53 17.40
CA ILE A 647 3.79 13.18 16.52
C ILE A 647 3.28 14.42 17.27
N ALA A 648 3.30 15.57 16.60
CA ALA A 648 2.70 16.81 17.10
C ALA A 648 1.69 17.35 16.07
N LYS A 649 0.49 17.72 16.53
CA LYS A 649 -0.57 18.36 15.74
C LYS A 649 -0.88 19.73 16.34
N PHE A 650 -0.90 20.80 15.54
CA PHE A 650 -1.09 22.18 16.01
C PHE A 650 -1.66 23.11 14.92
#